data_c0574bfed21cb18a17a271ce451cbc10
#
_entry.id   c0574bfed21cb18a17a271ce451cbc10
#
_cell.length_a   1.000
_cell.length_b   1.000
_cell.length_c   1.000
_cell.angle_alpha   90.00
_cell.angle_beta   90.00
_cell.angle_gamma   90.00
#
_symmetry.space_group_name_H-M   'P 1'
#
loop_
_entity.id
_entity.type
_entity.pdbx_description
1 polymer ?
#
loop_
_entity_poly.entity_id
_entity_poly.type
_entity_poly.pdbx_seq_one_letter_code
_entity_poly.pdbx_strand_id
1 'polypeptide(L)'
;MSKSPLSQTSSPDSSYLNSFSQLAGRIRSGNSFSGNERNSAFYNLSNGKFTEISYSLGLDFLDDGRGLAITDLDDDGDPDYCVTNRTAPRLRLLRNDLRTGNRWVTLRLYGDPEKNCPRDPVGARVEMKVGSRTLFRTLYAGDSFLSQSSKWLHFGLGNSGEINSVKVRWPSGQTESFVGISPGGKFIINQGVTDALPVTLTGIKSALAPATQTMPDPVETARIRLSQPLKLPDKLKYKDTNGKIIFIDDLTSEGPVLINLWASWCAPCILELGEFGAANKRFSEAGMKVLALSVDGLSDSQDFQPERIKSIVKDSGYVGMAGFADERIVSVLNALIMETIYQHRDLPVPTSFLIDKGSWMTVIYKGLVDVDQVLQDQSQMGLGPQVALRESSPFTGIWVGNGFKKDPISVASVYRRSGYVDDARDYLKDFISSYKIIPGSDPGSRKSSQLSEIHFLLGEILAEEKKFKDSLIQFKAALHLNPSSKSMLMRKIYALAQAKNNKDAIEEALGIVDKFPTDPNALTLLGDVYYALGQSSPASEAFIRALKLNLKTIPALRGLALIRATAEEEELRNGKEAVRLAEFLMSSPGASQNPDFIRILAAAHFESGDSIKSKTLAENALRMAYDRSLLPLINEIESLLILIREKQK
;
A
#
# COMPACT_ATOMS: atom_id res chain seq x y z
N MET A 1 -7.25 4.93 18.00
CA MET A 1 -7.80 3.89 17.10
C MET A 1 -8.56 2.93 17.98
N SER A 2 -9.86 2.79 17.77
CA SER A 2 -10.61 1.69 18.34
C SER A 2 -10.00 0.40 17.79
N LYS A 3 -9.54 -0.50 18.65
CA LYS A 3 -9.19 -1.85 18.21
C LYS A 3 -10.45 -2.43 17.57
N SER A 4 -10.36 -2.87 16.32
CA SER A 4 -11.41 -3.66 15.70
C SER A 4 -11.81 -4.77 16.69
N PRO A 5 -13.11 -5.07 16.85
CA PRO A 5 -13.57 -6.15 17.73
C PRO A 5 -13.13 -7.54 17.27
N LEU A 6 -12.37 -7.66 16.20
CA LEU A 6 -11.64 -8.86 15.82
C LEU A 6 -10.59 -9.13 16.89
N SER A 7 -11.04 -9.79 17.97
CA SER A 7 -10.15 -10.32 18.98
C SER A 7 -9.19 -11.31 18.35
N GLN A 8 -8.00 -11.43 18.91
CA GLN A 8 -6.89 -12.25 18.42
C GLN A 8 -7.19 -13.76 18.24
N THR A 9 -8.43 -14.20 18.38
CA THR A 9 -8.85 -15.61 18.39
C THR A 9 -9.79 -16.03 17.26
N SER A 10 -10.28 -15.12 16.40
CA SER A 10 -11.10 -15.48 15.25
C SER A 10 -10.36 -15.15 13.95
N SER A 11 -10.28 -16.12 13.03
CA SER A 11 -9.89 -15.85 11.65
C SER A 11 -10.81 -14.74 11.09
N PRO A 12 -10.27 -13.73 10.38
CA PRO A 12 -11.08 -12.67 9.81
C PRO A 12 -12.21 -13.27 8.97
N ASP A 13 -13.43 -12.81 9.18
CA ASP A 13 -14.56 -13.20 8.34
C ASP A 13 -14.20 -12.96 6.87
N SER A 14 -14.32 -13.98 6.04
CA SER A 14 -14.00 -13.91 4.62
C SER A 14 -14.82 -12.84 3.91
N SER A 15 -16.02 -12.53 4.37
CA SER A 15 -16.86 -11.45 3.85
C SER A 15 -16.25 -10.07 4.11
N TYR A 16 -15.68 -9.86 5.29
CA TYR A 16 -14.97 -8.62 5.66
C TYR A 16 -13.70 -8.43 4.82
N LEU A 17 -12.89 -9.49 4.69
CA LEU A 17 -11.66 -9.43 3.88
C LEU A 17 -11.95 -9.18 2.39
N ASN A 18 -13.00 -9.80 1.86
CA ASN A 18 -13.45 -9.58 0.49
C ASN A 18 -13.97 -8.14 0.29
N SER A 19 -14.77 -7.63 1.22
CA SER A 19 -15.27 -6.26 1.18
C SER A 19 -14.13 -5.24 1.28
N PHE A 20 -13.15 -5.49 2.16
CA PHE A 20 -11.96 -4.65 2.29
C PHE A 20 -11.07 -4.70 1.04
N SER A 21 -10.91 -5.88 0.43
CA SER A 21 -10.17 -6.06 -0.82
C SER A 21 -10.84 -5.33 -2.00
N GLN A 22 -12.17 -5.43 -2.13
CA GLN A 22 -12.94 -4.70 -3.14
C GLN A 22 -12.82 -3.18 -2.94
N LEU A 23 -12.92 -2.72 -1.70
CA LEU A 23 -12.76 -1.31 -1.35
C LEU A 23 -11.37 -0.81 -1.69
N ALA A 24 -10.33 -1.56 -1.30
CA ALA A 24 -8.95 -1.25 -1.64
C ALA A 24 -8.73 -1.24 -3.17
N GLY A 25 -9.37 -2.15 -3.90
CA GLY A 25 -9.38 -2.18 -5.37
C GLY A 25 -9.97 -0.91 -5.98
N ARG A 26 -11.11 -0.43 -5.48
CA ARG A 26 -11.73 0.82 -5.93
C ARG A 26 -10.85 2.04 -5.68
N ILE A 27 -10.21 2.12 -4.50
CA ILE A 27 -9.28 3.22 -4.20
C ILE A 27 -8.08 3.18 -5.14
N ARG A 28 -7.52 2.00 -5.40
CA ARG A 28 -6.40 1.82 -6.33
C ARG A 28 -6.76 2.20 -7.77
N SER A 29 -7.99 1.95 -8.19
CA SER A 29 -8.50 2.39 -9.51
C SER A 29 -8.83 3.89 -9.59
N GLY A 30 -8.46 4.66 -8.56
CA GLY A 30 -8.63 6.12 -8.55
C GLY A 30 -9.98 6.62 -8.08
N ASN A 31 -10.86 5.72 -7.58
CA ASN A 31 -12.10 6.17 -6.94
C ASN A 31 -11.79 6.87 -5.60
N SER A 32 -12.50 7.93 -5.32
CA SER A 32 -12.44 8.66 -4.05
C SER A 32 -13.68 8.36 -3.21
N PHE A 33 -13.51 8.39 -1.87
CA PHE A 33 -14.67 8.36 -0.95
C PHE A 33 -15.36 9.72 -0.86
N SER A 34 -14.72 10.75 -1.40
CA SER A 34 -15.19 12.10 -1.34
C SER A 34 -15.34 12.67 -2.74
N GLY A 35 -16.42 13.40 -2.95
CA GLY A 35 -16.81 13.98 -4.22
C GLY A 35 -16.53 15.48 -4.29
N ASN A 36 -15.49 15.99 -3.63
CA ASN A 36 -15.23 17.42 -3.49
C ASN A 36 -16.37 18.13 -2.74
N GLU A 37 -16.82 17.52 -1.65
CA GLU A 37 -17.83 18.14 -0.81
C GLU A 37 -17.28 19.41 -0.13
N ARG A 38 -18.14 20.43 -0.10
CA ARG A 38 -17.81 21.70 0.56
C ARG A 38 -17.76 21.53 2.07
N ASN A 39 -16.83 22.22 2.70
CA ASN A 39 -16.84 22.34 4.15
C ASN A 39 -18.09 23.11 4.59
N SER A 40 -18.70 22.70 5.70
CA SER A 40 -19.91 23.30 6.21
C SER A 40 -19.70 23.88 7.61
N ALA A 41 -20.11 25.12 7.80
CA ALA A 41 -20.13 25.81 9.08
C ALA A 41 -21.55 26.23 9.44
N PHE A 42 -21.97 25.91 10.65
CA PHE A 42 -23.32 26.16 11.13
C PHE A 42 -23.30 27.11 12.34
N TYR A 43 -24.10 28.17 12.26
CA TYR A 43 -24.30 29.09 13.33
C TYR A 43 -25.52 28.70 14.17
N ASN A 44 -25.34 28.64 15.50
CA ASN A 44 -26.39 28.32 16.45
C ASN A 44 -27.24 29.59 16.73
N LEU A 45 -28.52 29.55 16.36
CA LEU A 45 -29.47 30.65 16.57
C LEU A 45 -30.02 30.71 17.99
N SER A 46 -29.53 29.92 18.93
CA SER A 46 -29.94 29.86 20.35
C SER A 46 -31.40 29.48 20.61
N ASN A 47 -32.15 29.10 19.57
CA ASN A 47 -33.55 28.66 19.64
C ASN A 47 -33.71 27.16 19.28
N GLY A 48 -32.61 26.38 19.35
CA GLY A 48 -32.56 24.98 18.94
C GLY A 48 -32.41 24.79 17.43
N LYS A 49 -32.22 25.87 16.67
CA LYS A 49 -31.99 25.82 15.22
C LYS A 49 -30.58 26.29 14.87
N PHE A 50 -30.08 25.79 13.75
CA PHE A 50 -28.82 26.22 13.18
C PHE A 50 -29.05 26.75 11.76
N THR A 51 -28.21 27.69 11.33
CA THR A 51 -28.18 28.16 9.94
C THR A 51 -26.81 27.95 9.37
N GLU A 52 -26.74 27.54 8.11
CA GLU A 52 -25.50 27.36 7.37
C GLU A 52 -24.94 28.73 6.96
N ILE A 53 -23.65 28.97 7.26
CA ILE A 53 -22.99 30.28 7.04
C ILE A 53 -21.60 30.11 6.35
N SER A 54 -21.28 28.96 5.84
CA SER A 54 -19.94 28.65 5.29
C SER A 54 -19.50 29.64 4.23
N TYR A 55 -20.40 29.91 3.27
CA TYR A 55 -20.13 30.86 2.18
C TYR A 55 -19.87 32.27 2.69
N SER A 56 -20.68 32.73 3.66
CA SER A 56 -20.56 34.08 4.23
C SER A 56 -19.28 34.28 5.01
N LEU A 57 -18.71 33.20 5.55
CA LEU A 57 -17.46 33.21 6.30
C LEU A 57 -16.24 32.80 5.46
N GLY A 58 -16.42 32.47 4.19
CA GLY A 58 -15.34 32.00 3.34
C GLY A 58 -14.76 30.67 3.77
N LEU A 59 -15.58 29.78 4.36
CA LEU A 59 -15.17 28.46 4.86
C LEU A 59 -15.59 27.30 3.96
N ASP A 60 -16.28 27.56 2.86
CA ASP A 60 -16.90 26.57 1.97
C ASP A 60 -15.92 25.96 0.93
N PHE A 61 -14.72 25.60 1.37
CA PHE A 61 -13.69 25.01 0.53
C PHE A 61 -14.07 23.61 0.05
N LEU A 62 -13.64 23.24 -1.18
CA LEU A 62 -13.83 21.93 -1.81
C LEU A 62 -12.70 20.93 -1.52
N ASP A 63 -12.00 21.08 -0.41
CA ASP A 63 -10.70 20.45 -0.17
C ASP A 63 -10.78 19.04 0.41
N ASP A 64 -11.95 18.43 0.54
CA ASP A 64 -12.10 17.18 1.27
C ASP A 64 -11.53 17.25 2.70
N GLY A 65 -12.03 18.15 3.52
CA GLY A 65 -11.60 18.37 4.90
C GLY A 65 -11.64 17.09 5.74
N ARG A 66 -10.62 16.87 6.57
CA ARG A 66 -10.51 15.70 7.45
C ARG A 66 -10.41 16.04 8.91
N GLY A 67 -9.33 16.63 9.30
CA GLY A 67 -9.08 17.02 10.69
C GLY A 67 -9.23 18.50 10.87
N LEU A 68 -9.86 18.90 11.96
CA LEU A 68 -9.97 20.29 12.40
C LEU A 68 -9.33 20.42 13.77
N ALA A 69 -8.42 21.37 13.93
CA ALA A 69 -7.90 21.78 15.23
C ALA A 69 -8.17 23.27 15.43
N ILE A 70 -8.57 23.63 16.64
CA ILE A 70 -8.86 24.99 17.06
C ILE A 70 -7.74 25.47 17.96
N THR A 71 -7.16 26.62 17.65
CA THR A 71 -6.12 27.26 18.46
C THR A 71 -6.11 28.76 18.17
N ASP A 72 -5.51 29.52 19.03
CA ASP A 72 -5.20 30.93 18.81
C ASP A 72 -3.76 30.97 18.27
N LEU A 73 -3.59 31.19 16.96
CA LEU A 73 -2.31 31.10 16.26
C LEU A 73 -1.43 32.33 16.39
N ASP A 74 -2.03 33.50 16.47
CA ASP A 74 -1.32 34.79 16.58
C ASP A 74 -1.43 35.46 17.96
N ASP A 75 -2.02 34.74 18.91
CA ASP A 75 -2.11 35.12 20.32
C ASP A 75 -2.89 36.43 20.52
N ASP A 76 -3.91 36.67 19.67
CA ASP A 76 -4.79 37.83 19.74
C ASP A 76 -6.07 37.58 20.57
N GLY A 77 -6.32 36.32 20.92
CA GLY A 77 -7.41 35.87 21.75
C GLY A 77 -8.61 35.34 21.01
N ASP A 78 -8.59 35.36 19.70
CA ASP A 78 -9.63 34.77 18.85
C ASP A 78 -9.24 33.35 18.42
N PRO A 79 -10.18 32.39 18.38
CA PRO A 79 -9.90 31.05 17.91
C PRO A 79 -9.74 30.98 16.39
N ASP A 80 -8.62 30.39 15.96
CA ASP A 80 -8.30 30.10 14.56
C ASP A 80 -8.48 28.63 14.25
N TYR A 81 -8.50 28.29 12.95
CA TYR A 81 -8.66 26.92 12.49
C TYR A 81 -7.44 26.41 11.73
N CYS A 82 -7.00 25.21 12.08
CA CYS A 82 -6.08 24.39 11.29
C CYS A 82 -6.87 23.24 10.70
N VAL A 83 -7.02 23.19 9.38
CA VAL A 83 -7.79 22.16 8.67
C VAL A 83 -6.85 21.32 7.83
N THR A 84 -6.84 20.02 8.07
CA THR A 84 -6.14 19.07 7.20
C THR A 84 -7.08 18.53 6.14
N ASN A 85 -6.60 18.40 4.91
CA ASN A 85 -7.39 17.98 3.78
C ASN A 85 -6.82 16.72 3.15
N ARG A 86 -7.65 15.95 2.49
CA ARG A 86 -7.24 14.80 1.67
C ARG A 86 -6.62 15.24 0.35
N THR A 87 -7.20 16.27 -0.26
CA THR A 87 -6.71 16.88 -1.50
C THR A 87 -5.77 18.06 -1.21
N ALA A 88 -5.19 18.66 -2.22
CA ALA A 88 -4.43 19.90 -2.05
C ALA A 88 -5.38 21.10 -1.90
N PRO A 89 -5.03 22.07 -1.07
CA PRO A 89 -3.88 22.11 -0.16
C PRO A 89 -4.05 21.18 1.04
N ARG A 90 -2.99 20.45 1.41
CA ARG A 90 -3.05 19.45 2.50
C ARG A 90 -3.32 20.05 3.87
N LEU A 91 -3.03 21.33 4.04
CA LEU A 91 -3.24 22.09 5.28
C LEU A 91 -3.73 23.48 4.92
N ARG A 92 -4.80 23.92 5.59
CA ARG A 92 -5.22 25.33 5.65
C ARG A 92 -5.09 25.84 7.06
N LEU A 93 -4.52 27.03 7.18
CA LEU A 93 -4.55 27.85 8.39
C LEU A 93 -5.52 28.99 8.13
N LEU A 94 -6.58 29.04 8.89
CA LEU A 94 -7.65 30.03 8.74
C LEU A 94 -7.62 30.91 9.97
N ARG A 95 -7.05 32.12 9.82
CA ARG A 95 -6.96 33.09 10.88
C ARG A 95 -8.28 33.83 11.00
N ASN A 96 -8.74 34.02 12.22
CA ASN A 96 -9.94 34.77 12.54
C ASN A 96 -9.59 36.25 12.79
N ASP A 97 -9.89 37.10 11.83
CA ASP A 97 -9.67 38.53 11.91
C ASP A 97 -10.98 39.29 12.23
N LEU A 98 -12.03 38.60 12.72
CA LEU A 98 -13.33 39.20 12.99
C LEU A 98 -13.29 40.07 14.27
N ARG A 99 -13.34 41.35 14.11
CA ARG A 99 -13.40 42.31 15.25
C ARG A 99 -14.85 42.53 15.68
N THR A 100 -15.33 41.67 16.56
CA THR A 100 -16.71 41.72 17.05
C THR A 100 -16.92 42.67 18.26
N GLY A 101 -15.84 43.09 18.91
CA GLY A 101 -15.90 43.81 20.18
C GLY A 101 -16.32 42.94 21.38
N ASN A 102 -16.57 41.66 21.17
CA ASN A 102 -16.90 40.71 22.23
C ASN A 102 -15.69 40.48 23.15
N ARG A 103 -15.97 40.26 24.43
CA ARG A 103 -14.95 39.90 25.41
C ARG A 103 -14.77 38.38 25.46
N TRP A 104 -13.59 37.96 25.85
CA TRP A 104 -13.19 36.54 25.94
C TRP A 104 -12.29 36.30 27.16
N VAL A 105 -12.09 35.05 27.52
CA VAL A 105 -11.04 34.58 28.44
C VAL A 105 -10.62 33.19 28.06
N THR A 106 -9.34 32.88 28.20
CA THR A 106 -8.79 31.56 27.87
C THR A 106 -8.04 30.98 29.07
N LEU A 107 -8.32 29.72 29.40
CA LEU A 107 -7.81 29.05 30.58
C LEU A 107 -6.99 27.83 30.21
N ARG A 108 -5.80 27.69 30.82
CA ARG A 108 -4.98 26.47 30.75
C ARG A 108 -5.01 25.79 32.12
N LEU A 109 -5.35 24.49 32.13
CA LEU A 109 -5.44 23.73 33.36
C LEU A 109 -4.21 22.85 33.53
N TYR A 110 -3.68 22.81 34.76
CA TYR A 110 -2.67 21.85 35.19
C TYR A 110 -3.15 21.11 36.44
N GLY A 111 -3.19 19.79 36.34
CA GLY A 111 -3.53 18.91 37.47
C GLY A 111 -2.30 18.65 38.34
N ASP A 112 -2.56 18.19 39.55
CA ASP A 112 -1.57 17.82 40.54
C ASP A 112 -1.48 16.27 40.66
N PRO A 113 -0.39 15.63 40.24
CA PRO A 113 -0.23 14.20 40.37
C PRO A 113 -0.34 13.68 41.81
N GLU A 114 0.05 14.48 42.81
CA GLU A 114 -0.08 14.12 44.23
C GLU A 114 -1.55 14.07 44.68
N LYS A 115 -2.43 14.75 43.95
CA LYS A 115 -3.89 14.70 44.16
C LYS A 115 -4.62 13.74 43.20
N ASN A 116 -3.91 12.74 42.68
CA ASN A 116 -4.44 11.79 41.70
C ASN A 116 -5.02 12.45 40.44
N CYS A 117 -4.41 13.50 39.97
CA CYS A 117 -4.81 14.22 38.78
C CYS A 117 -3.61 14.40 37.86
N PRO A 118 -3.66 13.91 36.59
CA PRO A 118 -2.53 14.05 35.68
C PRO A 118 -2.23 15.53 35.38
N ARG A 119 -0.98 15.82 35.07
CA ARG A 119 -0.54 17.19 34.73
C ARG A 119 -1.39 17.82 33.63
N ASP A 120 -1.72 17.08 32.59
CA ASP A 120 -2.72 17.44 31.59
C ASP A 120 -4.04 16.78 32.00
N PRO A 121 -4.94 17.50 32.70
CA PRO A 121 -6.11 16.90 33.34
C PRO A 121 -7.26 16.70 32.34
N VAL A 122 -7.05 15.81 31.35
CA VAL A 122 -8.07 15.44 30.37
C VAL A 122 -9.30 14.90 31.12
N GLY A 123 -10.48 15.45 30.77
CA GLY A 123 -11.73 15.19 31.47
C GLY A 123 -12.09 16.29 32.52
N ALA A 124 -11.16 17.18 32.83
CA ALA A 124 -11.50 18.33 33.69
C ALA A 124 -12.58 19.20 33.02
N ARG A 125 -13.54 19.64 33.82
CA ARG A 125 -14.65 20.47 33.34
C ARG A 125 -14.65 21.82 34.10
N VAL A 126 -14.60 22.89 33.33
CA VAL A 126 -14.72 24.26 33.83
C VAL A 126 -16.17 24.70 33.74
N GLU A 127 -16.69 25.23 34.83
CA GLU A 127 -17.94 25.98 34.91
C GLU A 127 -17.60 27.44 35.18
N MET A 128 -18.09 28.33 34.31
CA MET A 128 -17.90 29.79 34.46
C MET A 128 -19.24 30.49 34.46
N LYS A 129 -19.51 31.26 35.49
CA LYS A 129 -20.71 32.14 35.58
C LYS A 129 -20.37 33.53 35.08
N VAL A 130 -21.15 34.02 34.11
CA VAL A 130 -20.99 35.33 33.47
C VAL A 130 -22.35 36.01 33.42
N GLY A 131 -22.60 36.95 34.35
CA GLY A 131 -23.93 37.51 34.56
C GLY A 131 -24.96 36.40 34.86
N SER A 132 -26.04 36.33 34.10
CA SER A 132 -27.07 35.30 34.23
C SER A 132 -26.74 33.97 33.52
N ARG A 133 -25.65 33.88 32.73
CA ARG A 133 -25.28 32.70 31.94
C ARG A 133 -24.27 31.84 32.68
N THR A 134 -24.36 30.52 32.48
CA THR A 134 -23.35 29.57 32.91
C THR A 134 -22.73 28.91 31.67
N LEU A 135 -21.43 29.03 31.51
CA LEU A 135 -20.66 28.48 30.41
C LEU A 135 -19.89 27.24 30.87
N PHE A 136 -19.78 26.25 30.02
CA PHE A 136 -19.04 25.02 30.30
C PHE A 136 -18.02 24.73 29.22
N ARG A 137 -16.84 24.28 29.62
CA ARG A 137 -15.84 23.68 28.74
C ARG A 137 -15.23 22.45 29.41
N THR A 138 -14.99 21.43 28.61
CA THR A 138 -14.30 20.21 29.06
C THR A 138 -12.98 20.09 28.30
N LEU A 139 -11.91 19.71 28.98
CA LEU A 139 -10.63 19.44 28.36
C LEU A 139 -10.65 18.03 27.76
N TYR A 140 -10.54 17.94 26.45
CA TYR A 140 -10.51 16.69 25.71
C TYR A 140 -9.09 16.31 25.26
N ALA A 141 -8.83 15.01 25.08
CA ALA A 141 -7.59 14.48 24.50
C ALA A 141 -7.57 14.61 22.97
N GLY A 142 -8.75 14.62 22.37
CA GLY A 142 -8.97 14.80 20.93
C GLY A 142 -10.43 15.15 20.72
N ASP A 143 -10.73 16.02 19.79
CA ASP A 143 -12.05 16.61 19.59
C ASP A 143 -12.52 16.65 18.13
N SER A 144 -11.70 16.12 17.21
CA SER A 144 -12.05 15.97 15.81
C SER A 144 -11.38 14.73 15.21
N PHE A 145 -11.62 14.44 13.94
CA PHE A 145 -11.06 13.28 13.26
C PHE A 145 -9.53 13.38 13.15
N LEU A 146 -8.83 12.50 13.86
CA LEU A 146 -7.35 12.41 13.90
C LEU A 146 -6.66 13.76 14.23
N SER A 147 -7.32 14.61 15.01
CA SER A 147 -6.79 15.89 15.41
C SER A 147 -7.06 16.19 16.89
N GLN A 148 -6.34 17.16 17.40
CA GLN A 148 -6.47 17.67 18.75
C GLN A 148 -6.35 19.18 18.69
N SER A 149 -7.36 19.89 19.25
CA SER A 149 -7.32 21.32 19.45
C SER A 149 -6.35 21.70 20.57
N SER A 150 -6.07 22.98 20.68
CA SER A 150 -5.30 23.53 21.78
C SER A 150 -5.90 23.14 23.14
N LYS A 151 -5.05 22.87 24.12
CA LYS A 151 -5.48 22.60 25.49
C LYS A 151 -5.85 23.88 26.26
N TRP A 152 -5.85 25.01 25.59
CA TRP A 152 -6.38 26.25 26.10
C TRP A 152 -7.90 26.26 25.91
N LEU A 153 -8.65 26.39 27.01
CA LEU A 153 -10.11 26.42 26.99
C LEU A 153 -10.59 27.85 26.77
N HIS A 154 -11.09 28.14 25.59
CA HIS A 154 -11.59 29.46 25.23
C HIS A 154 -13.07 29.63 25.63
N PHE A 155 -13.39 30.80 26.24
CA PHE A 155 -14.73 31.24 26.62
C PHE A 155 -15.03 32.57 25.98
N GLY A 156 -15.96 32.62 25.04
CA GLY A 156 -16.54 33.85 24.52
C GLY A 156 -17.57 34.41 25.51
N LEU A 157 -17.33 35.59 26.01
CA LEU A 157 -18.16 36.22 27.04
C LEU A 157 -19.27 37.14 26.46
N GLY A 158 -19.18 37.44 25.15
CA GLY A 158 -20.02 38.42 24.49
C GLY A 158 -19.73 39.85 25.01
N ASN A 159 -20.74 40.68 25.07
CA ASN A 159 -20.61 42.06 25.59
C ASN A 159 -20.53 42.11 27.13
N SER A 160 -20.79 41.00 27.83
CA SER A 160 -20.72 40.94 29.29
C SER A 160 -19.26 40.90 29.74
N GLY A 161 -18.89 41.80 30.64
CA GLY A 161 -17.52 41.90 31.13
C GLY A 161 -17.28 41.30 32.51
N GLU A 162 -18.31 40.79 33.17
CA GLU A 162 -18.19 40.34 34.56
C GLU A 162 -18.19 38.83 34.67
N ILE A 163 -17.08 38.28 35.17
CA ILE A 163 -16.95 36.86 35.52
C ILE A 163 -17.27 36.71 37.00
N ASN A 164 -18.44 36.14 37.31
CA ASN A 164 -18.91 36.02 38.68
C ASN A 164 -18.26 34.89 39.47
N SER A 165 -17.97 33.75 38.79
CA SER A 165 -17.25 32.63 39.40
C SER A 165 -16.67 31.68 38.34
N VAL A 166 -15.55 31.08 38.69
CA VAL A 166 -14.93 30.00 37.91
C VAL A 166 -14.71 28.78 38.81
N LYS A 167 -15.25 27.66 38.41
CA LYS A 167 -15.07 26.36 39.11
C LYS A 167 -14.49 25.34 38.17
N VAL A 168 -13.58 24.51 38.66
CA VAL A 168 -13.01 23.39 37.91
C VAL A 168 -13.32 22.11 38.67
N ARG A 169 -13.99 21.19 37.96
CA ARG A 169 -14.13 19.82 38.43
C ARG A 169 -13.01 19.02 37.79
N TRP A 170 -12.09 18.54 38.61
CA TRP A 170 -10.92 17.76 38.19
C TRP A 170 -11.26 16.27 37.91
N PRO A 171 -10.45 15.56 37.13
CA PRO A 171 -10.63 14.12 36.90
C PRO A 171 -10.61 13.27 38.19
N SER A 172 -9.89 13.75 39.24
CA SER A 172 -9.88 13.14 40.57
C SER A 172 -11.25 13.23 41.30
N GLY A 173 -12.24 13.92 40.70
CA GLY A 173 -13.57 14.14 41.31
C GLY A 173 -13.69 15.39 42.17
N GLN A 174 -12.59 16.02 42.56
CA GLN A 174 -12.58 17.24 43.33
C GLN A 174 -13.08 18.45 42.52
N THR A 175 -13.74 19.40 43.19
CA THR A 175 -14.17 20.67 42.59
C THR A 175 -13.56 21.79 43.36
N GLU A 176 -12.89 22.71 42.67
CA GLU A 176 -12.22 23.87 43.24
C GLU A 176 -12.71 25.17 42.58
N SER A 177 -12.69 26.27 43.31
CA SER A 177 -13.04 27.60 42.82
C SER A 177 -11.80 28.47 42.69
N PHE A 178 -11.76 29.28 41.65
CA PHE A 178 -10.59 30.09 41.28
C PHE A 178 -10.98 31.57 41.20
N VAL A 179 -10.01 32.42 41.55
CA VAL A 179 -10.13 33.89 41.54
C VAL A 179 -9.01 34.50 40.69
N GLY A 180 -9.03 35.81 40.50
CA GLY A 180 -8.00 36.53 39.74
C GLY A 180 -8.16 36.45 38.23
N ILE A 181 -9.33 35.98 37.73
CA ILE A 181 -9.60 35.82 36.30
C ILE A 181 -10.42 36.98 35.80
N SER A 182 -9.93 37.68 34.79
CA SER A 182 -10.58 38.83 34.16
C SER A 182 -10.77 38.66 32.65
N PRO A 183 -11.78 39.33 32.07
CA PRO A 183 -11.97 39.31 30.61
C PRO A 183 -10.79 39.91 29.86
N GLY A 184 -10.52 39.37 28.64
CA GLY A 184 -9.47 39.83 27.75
C GLY A 184 -8.08 39.25 28.07
N GLY A 185 -8.01 38.17 28.86
CA GLY A 185 -6.73 37.57 29.27
C GLY A 185 -6.66 36.07 29.14
N LYS A 186 -5.42 35.55 29.17
CA LYS A 186 -5.07 34.13 29.30
C LYS A 186 -4.60 33.86 30.73
N PHE A 187 -5.07 32.76 31.32
CA PHE A 187 -4.73 32.38 32.68
C PHE A 187 -4.39 30.91 32.80
N ILE A 188 -3.41 30.63 33.65
CA ILE A 188 -3.05 29.26 34.06
C ILE A 188 -3.74 28.99 35.39
N ILE A 189 -4.42 27.86 35.48
CA ILE A 189 -5.05 27.35 36.68
C ILE A 189 -4.32 26.08 37.11
N ASN A 190 -3.74 26.11 38.30
CA ASN A 190 -3.09 24.96 38.92
C ASN A 190 -4.01 24.38 40.01
N GLN A 191 -4.20 23.06 39.99
CA GLN A 191 -4.97 22.39 41.02
C GLN A 191 -4.38 22.64 42.41
N GLY A 192 -5.23 23.06 43.35
CA GLY A 192 -4.83 23.37 44.72
C GLY A 192 -4.30 24.79 44.96
N VAL A 193 -4.25 25.65 43.91
CA VAL A 193 -3.84 27.05 44.02
C VAL A 193 -5.02 27.91 43.60
N THR A 194 -5.60 28.66 44.55
CA THR A 194 -6.85 29.41 44.34
C THR A 194 -6.70 30.57 43.33
N ASP A 195 -5.53 31.21 43.28
CA ASP A 195 -5.28 32.34 42.38
C ASP A 195 -4.82 31.84 41.00
N ALA A 196 -5.53 32.25 39.95
CA ALA A 196 -5.13 32.00 38.57
C ALA A 196 -3.96 32.90 38.18
N LEU A 197 -2.99 32.33 37.48
CA LEU A 197 -1.78 33.04 37.04
C LEU A 197 -2.03 33.69 35.67
N PRO A 198 -1.94 35.03 35.54
CA PRO A 198 -2.08 35.68 34.25
C PRO A 198 -0.89 35.36 33.33
N VAL A 199 -1.17 35.20 32.05
CA VAL A 199 -0.15 34.98 31.01
C VAL A 199 -0.06 36.23 30.15
N THR A 200 1.15 36.73 29.96
CA THR A 200 1.38 37.88 29.09
C THR A 200 1.15 37.46 27.64
N LEU A 201 0.24 38.15 26.95
CA LEU A 201 0.02 37.97 25.52
C LEU A 201 1.24 38.53 24.77
N THR A 202 1.91 37.69 24.00
CA THR A 202 3.13 38.10 23.28
C THR A 202 2.81 38.76 21.95
N GLY A 203 1.55 38.63 21.49
CA GLY A 203 1.08 39.15 20.21
C GLY A 203 2.06 38.81 19.10
N ILE A 204 2.02 37.63 18.59
CA ILE A 204 2.89 37.24 17.47
C ILE A 204 2.48 38.10 16.28
N LYS A 205 3.11 39.26 16.13
CA LYS A 205 2.88 40.12 14.98
C LYS A 205 3.27 39.32 13.72
N SER A 206 2.25 38.76 13.09
CA SER A 206 2.28 38.29 11.70
C SER A 206 3.28 37.20 11.33
N ALA A 207 3.26 36.08 12.04
CA ALA A 207 3.83 34.85 11.46
C ALA A 207 2.98 34.32 10.28
N LEU A 208 1.72 34.74 10.20
CA LEU A 208 0.79 34.31 9.16
C LEU A 208 0.41 35.52 8.29
N ALA A 209 1.11 35.69 7.18
CA ALA A 209 0.65 36.56 6.11
C ALA A 209 -0.44 35.86 5.29
N PRO A 210 -1.43 36.60 4.74
CA PRO A 210 -2.36 36.01 3.78
C PRO A 210 -1.60 35.29 2.66
N ALA A 211 -2.05 34.09 2.30
CA ALA A 211 -1.47 33.38 1.19
C ALA A 211 -1.67 34.20 -0.09
N THR A 212 -0.57 34.71 -0.63
CA THR A 212 -0.57 35.42 -1.91
C THR A 212 -0.54 34.46 -3.10
N GLN A 213 -0.30 33.16 -2.84
CA GLN A 213 -0.34 32.15 -3.87
C GLN A 213 -1.78 31.70 -4.12
N THR A 214 -2.33 32.13 -5.23
CA THR A 214 -3.42 31.38 -5.85
C THR A 214 -2.93 29.97 -6.10
N MET A 215 -3.75 28.97 -5.74
CA MET A 215 -3.47 27.59 -6.19
C MET A 215 -3.25 27.65 -7.70
N PRO A 216 -2.14 27.11 -8.21
CA PRO A 216 -1.95 27.05 -9.64
C PRO A 216 -3.12 26.28 -10.25
N ASP A 217 -3.56 26.70 -11.43
CA ASP A 217 -4.56 25.96 -12.17
C ASP A 217 -4.12 24.49 -12.30
N PRO A 218 -5.07 23.54 -12.27
CA PRO A 218 -4.74 22.15 -12.49
C PRO A 218 -4.00 22.01 -13.82
N VAL A 219 -2.72 21.68 -13.78
CA VAL A 219 -1.93 21.41 -14.97
C VAL A 219 -2.05 19.94 -15.34
N GLU A 220 -2.16 19.66 -16.63
CA GLU A 220 -2.19 18.30 -17.15
C GLU A 220 -0.82 17.61 -17.08
N THR A 221 0.21 18.33 -16.65
CA THR A 221 1.58 17.86 -16.54
C THR A 221 1.96 17.60 -15.08
N ALA A 222 2.80 16.60 -14.85
CA ALA A 222 3.33 16.32 -13.53
C ALA A 222 4.80 15.89 -13.62
N ARG A 223 5.63 16.49 -12.76
CA ARG A 223 7.00 16.07 -12.52
C ARG A 223 7.08 15.34 -11.20
N ILE A 224 7.58 14.10 -11.23
CA ILE A 224 7.71 13.24 -10.06
C ILE A 224 9.17 12.84 -9.95
N ARG A 225 9.91 13.50 -9.07
CA ARG A 225 11.27 13.12 -8.73
C ARG A 225 11.26 12.07 -7.64
N LEU A 226 11.92 10.95 -7.88
CA LEU A 226 11.99 9.85 -6.93
C LEU A 226 12.99 10.20 -5.82
N SER A 227 12.56 10.10 -4.57
CA SER A 227 13.46 10.27 -3.41
C SER A 227 14.55 9.19 -3.34
N GLN A 228 14.29 8.04 -3.95
CA GLN A 228 15.24 6.97 -4.20
C GLN A 228 15.05 6.47 -5.63
N PRO A 229 16.11 6.44 -6.44
CA PRO A 229 16.05 5.88 -7.79
C PRO A 229 15.61 4.41 -7.78
N LEU A 230 14.93 3.99 -8.85
CA LEU A 230 14.51 2.61 -9.07
C LEU A 230 15.33 1.99 -10.20
N LYS A 231 15.96 0.86 -9.93
CA LYS A 231 16.65 0.08 -10.97
C LYS A 231 15.62 -0.47 -11.95
N LEU A 232 15.81 -0.21 -13.24
CA LEU A 232 15.06 -0.90 -14.30
C LEU A 232 15.57 -2.35 -14.42
N PRO A 233 14.69 -3.30 -14.79
CA PRO A 233 15.12 -4.66 -15.13
C PRO A 233 16.13 -4.66 -16.26
N ASP A 234 17.04 -5.63 -16.21
CA ASP A 234 18.01 -5.84 -17.29
C ASP A 234 17.33 -6.31 -18.57
N LYS A 235 18.02 -6.13 -19.70
CA LYS A 235 17.57 -6.59 -21.01
C LYS A 235 16.24 -6.01 -21.52
N LEU A 236 15.82 -4.84 -21.00
CA LEU A 236 14.76 -4.08 -21.66
C LEU A 236 15.26 -3.65 -23.04
N LYS A 237 14.42 -3.85 -24.05
CA LYS A 237 14.79 -3.62 -25.44
C LYS A 237 13.71 -2.88 -26.21
N TYR A 238 14.11 -2.24 -27.28
CA TYR A 238 13.22 -1.66 -28.28
C TYR A 238 13.72 -1.95 -29.68
N LYS A 239 12.90 -1.73 -30.68
CA LYS A 239 13.32 -1.76 -32.09
C LYS A 239 13.54 -0.32 -32.57
N ASP A 240 14.70 -0.02 -33.13
CA ASP A 240 14.92 1.26 -33.77
C ASP A 240 14.07 1.40 -35.05
N THR A 241 14.10 2.58 -35.68
CA THR A 241 13.35 2.84 -36.91
C THR A 241 13.79 1.98 -38.10
N ASN A 242 14.94 1.32 -38.03
CA ASN A 242 15.46 0.39 -39.04
C ASN A 242 15.16 -1.09 -38.68
N GLY A 243 14.51 -1.33 -37.55
CA GLY A 243 14.16 -2.67 -37.06
C GLY A 243 15.27 -3.37 -36.26
N LYS A 244 16.38 -2.69 -35.97
CA LYS A 244 17.46 -3.22 -35.14
C LYS A 244 17.02 -3.24 -33.67
N ILE A 245 17.25 -4.36 -32.99
CA ILE A 245 17.02 -4.48 -31.54
C ILE A 245 18.16 -3.80 -30.79
N ILE A 246 17.80 -2.90 -29.87
CA ILE A 246 18.73 -2.19 -29.00
C ILE A 246 18.30 -2.38 -27.55
N PHE A 247 19.25 -2.63 -26.66
CA PHE A 247 18.99 -2.76 -25.23
C PHE A 247 19.13 -1.41 -24.52
N ILE A 248 18.24 -1.15 -23.56
CA ILE A 248 18.28 0.08 -22.75
C ILE A 248 19.57 0.13 -21.92
N ASP A 249 20.04 -1.02 -21.44
CA ASP A 249 21.27 -1.12 -20.64
C ASP A 249 22.51 -0.63 -21.42
N ASP A 250 22.57 -0.92 -22.73
CA ASP A 250 23.66 -0.44 -23.58
C ASP A 250 23.69 1.10 -23.63
N LEU A 251 22.50 1.72 -23.74
CA LEU A 251 22.39 3.19 -23.81
C LEU A 251 22.74 3.84 -22.47
N THR A 252 22.22 3.28 -21.38
CA THR A 252 22.42 3.84 -20.04
C THR A 252 23.81 3.55 -19.47
N SER A 253 24.56 2.59 -20.04
CA SER A 253 25.97 2.36 -19.68
C SER A 253 26.86 3.53 -20.07
N GLU A 254 26.53 4.25 -21.13
CA GLU A 254 27.30 5.41 -21.63
C GLU A 254 26.96 6.71 -20.90
N GLY A 255 25.71 6.90 -20.45
CA GLY A 255 25.27 8.10 -19.73
C GLY A 255 23.76 8.13 -19.49
N PRO A 256 23.23 9.24 -18.95
CA PRO A 256 21.80 9.42 -18.74
C PRO A 256 20.98 9.38 -20.04
N VAL A 257 19.77 8.84 -19.95
CA VAL A 257 18.83 8.72 -21.07
C VAL A 257 17.46 9.24 -20.65
N LEU A 258 16.87 10.13 -21.45
CA LEU A 258 15.45 10.47 -21.36
C LEU A 258 14.68 9.53 -22.29
N ILE A 259 13.89 8.64 -21.74
CA ILE A 259 12.98 7.79 -22.52
C ILE A 259 11.63 8.49 -22.57
N ASN A 260 11.19 8.85 -23.77
CA ASN A 260 9.89 9.48 -24.02
C ASN A 260 8.96 8.47 -24.72
N LEU A 261 7.80 8.21 -24.13
CA LEU A 261 6.72 7.42 -24.72
C LEU A 261 5.74 8.36 -25.43
N TRP A 262 5.52 8.12 -26.71
CA TRP A 262 4.68 8.94 -27.57
C TRP A 262 3.87 8.11 -28.55
N ALA A 263 2.86 8.74 -29.19
CA ALA A 263 2.06 8.08 -30.23
C ALA A 263 1.77 9.01 -31.39
N SER A 264 1.58 8.46 -32.59
CA SER A 264 1.33 9.22 -33.82
C SER A 264 0.02 10.00 -33.84
N TRP A 265 -0.93 9.62 -33.02
CA TRP A 265 -2.22 10.30 -32.85
C TRP A 265 -2.21 11.37 -31.74
N CYS A 266 -1.11 11.51 -31.02
CA CYS A 266 -0.98 12.41 -29.88
C CYS A 266 -0.35 13.74 -30.33
N ALA A 267 -1.17 14.75 -30.57
CA ALA A 267 -0.69 16.05 -31.03
C ALA A 267 0.31 16.73 -30.06
N PRO A 268 0.11 16.73 -28.72
CA PRO A 268 1.12 17.24 -27.81
C PRO A 268 2.46 16.50 -27.91
N CYS A 269 2.44 15.19 -28.14
CA CYS A 269 3.67 14.40 -28.30
C CYS A 269 4.51 14.86 -29.51
N ILE A 270 3.84 15.18 -30.63
CA ILE A 270 4.51 15.63 -31.85
C ILE A 270 5.16 17.00 -31.63
N LEU A 271 4.51 17.89 -30.90
CA LEU A 271 5.11 19.19 -30.52
C LEU A 271 6.35 18.99 -29.66
N GLU A 272 6.27 18.09 -28.65
CA GLU A 272 7.38 17.77 -27.76
C GLU A 272 8.59 17.18 -28.52
N LEU A 273 8.37 16.33 -29.53
CA LEU A 273 9.44 15.83 -30.38
C LEU A 273 10.17 16.97 -31.09
N GLY A 274 9.44 18.00 -31.55
CA GLY A 274 10.02 19.19 -32.14
C GLY A 274 10.89 20.00 -31.18
N GLU A 275 10.43 20.16 -29.95
CA GLU A 275 11.18 20.82 -28.86
C GLU A 275 12.45 20.04 -28.51
N PHE A 276 12.38 18.72 -28.43
CA PHE A 276 13.55 17.87 -28.21
C PHE A 276 14.54 17.96 -29.39
N GLY A 277 14.04 18.03 -30.61
CA GLY A 277 14.87 18.23 -31.79
C GLY A 277 15.64 19.55 -31.74
N ALA A 278 14.95 20.65 -31.43
CA ALA A 278 15.57 21.97 -31.27
C ALA A 278 16.59 22.00 -30.11
N ALA A 279 16.36 21.23 -29.05
CA ALA A 279 17.24 21.16 -27.90
C ALA A 279 18.33 20.08 -28.00
N ASN A 280 18.43 19.35 -29.09
CA ASN A 280 19.34 18.19 -29.20
C ASN A 280 20.81 18.52 -28.87
N LYS A 281 21.28 19.70 -29.28
CA LYS A 281 22.63 20.17 -28.96
C LYS A 281 22.83 20.31 -27.43
N ARG A 282 21.86 20.89 -26.77
CA ARG A 282 21.88 21.09 -25.30
C ARG A 282 21.92 19.75 -24.55
N PHE A 283 21.12 18.77 -24.97
CA PHE A 283 21.14 17.43 -24.43
C PHE A 283 22.50 16.75 -24.63
N SER A 284 23.07 16.88 -25.84
CA SER A 284 24.39 16.32 -26.16
C SER A 284 25.50 16.96 -25.32
N GLU A 285 25.50 18.29 -25.17
CA GLU A 285 26.44 19.02 -24.31
C GLU A 285 26.31 18.62 -22.82
N ALA A 286 25.13 18.26 -22.37
CA ALA A 286 24.89 17.72 -21.04
C ALA A 286 25.26 16.22 -20.90
N GLY A 287 25.76 15.59 -21.98
CA GLY A 287 26.10 14.16 -21.98
C GLY A 287 24.89 13.23 -21.88
N MET A 288 23.71 13.71 -22.24
CA MET A 288 22.44 12.99 -22.15
C MET A 288 21.91 12.62 -23.53
N LYS A 289 21.33 11.42 -23.64
CA LYS A 289 20.62 10.96 -24.84
C LYS A 289 19.11 11.11 -24.65
N VAL A 290 18.39 11.37 -25.74
CA VAL A 290 16.93 11.34 -25.77
C VAL A 290 16.50 10.18 -26.67
N LEU A 291 15.61 9.33 -26.18
CA LEU A 291 15.07 8.18 -26.88
C LEU A 291 13.54 8.32 -26.97
N ALA A 292 13.03 8.61 -28.16
CA ALA A 292 11.61 8.67 -28.45
C ALA A 292 11.08 7.28 -28.86
N LEU A 293 10.24 6.66 -28.04
CA LEU A 293 9.64 5.36 -28.29
C LEU A 293 8.16 5.51 -28.61
N SER A 294 7.79 5.19 -29.85
CA SER A 294 6.38 5.10 -30.23
C SER A 294 5.72 3.89 -29.57
N VAL A 295 4.55 4.11 -28.99
CA VAL A 295 3.67 3.05 -28.45
C VAL A 295 2.61 2.60 -29.46
N ASP A 296 2.63 3.15 -30.67
CA ASP A 296 1.78 2.65 -31.76
C ASP A 296 2.11 1.19 -32.05
N GLY A 297 1.07 0.37 -32.22
CA GLY A 297 1.23 -1.07 -32.45
C GLY A 297 1.23 -1.94 -31.19
N LEU A 298 1.14 -1.35 -29.99
CA LEU A 298 0.90 -2.09 -28.74
C LEU A 298 -0.59 -2.33 -28.48
N SER A 299 -1.46 -1.59 -29.15
CA SER A 299 -2.90 -1.88 -29.19
C SER A 299 -3.22 -2.78 -30.38
N ASP A 300 -4.24 -3.64 -30.24
CA ASP A 300 -4.78 -4.51 -31.31
C ASP A 300 -5.30 -3.75 -32.55
N SER A 301 -4.94 -2.47 -32.70
CA SER A 301 -5.31 -1.67 -33.85
C SER A 301 -4.58 -2.17 -35.10
N GLN A 302 -5.34 -2.59 -36.10
CA GLN A 302 -4.85 -3.02 -37.42
C GLN A 302 -4.12 -1.91 -38.21
N ASP A 303 -3.95 -0.69 -37.61
CA ASP A 303 -3.45 0.50 -38.28
C ASP A 303 -1.99 0.86 -37.92
N PHE A 304 -1.20 -0.09 -37.43
CA PHE A 304 0.22 0.17 -37.18
C PHE A 304 0.98 0.41 -38.51
N GLN A 305 1.42 1.65 -38.74
CA GLN A 305 2.13 2.09 -39.93
C GLN A 305 3.54 2.62 -39.60
N PRO A 306 4.58 1.78 -39.59
CA PRO A 306 5.95 2.21 -39.24
C PRO A 306 6.45 3.40 -40.07
N GLU A 307 6.13 3.45 -41.36
CA GLU A 307 6.58 4.52 -42.26
C GLU A 307 5.94 5.87 -41.91
N ARG A 308 4.70 5.88 -41.45
CA ARG A 308 4.06 7.11 -40.95
C ARG A 308 4.77 7.63 -39.72
N ILE A 309 5.16 6.75 -38.79
CA ILE A 309 5.88 7.12 -37.55
C ILE A 309 7.25 7.70 -37.92
N LYS A 310 7.98 7.11 -38.85
CA LYS A 310 9.25 7.62 -39.35
C LYS A 310 9.08 9.02 -39.98
N SER A 311 8.01 9.23 -40.77
CA SER A 311 7.71 10.54 -41.37
C SER A 311 7.47 11.58 -40.28
N ILE A 312 6.64 11.27 -39.27
CA ILE A 312 6.37 12.20 -38.16
C ILE A 312 7.65 12.58 -37.41
N VAL A 313 8.51 11.60 -37.08
CA VAL A 313 9.80 11.85 -36.43
C VAL A 313 10.67 12.79 -37.29
N LYS A 314 10.74 12.54 -38.59
CA LYS A 314 11.49 13.38 -39.52
C LYS A 314 10.90 14.79 -39.63
N ASP A 315 9.59 14.90 -39.82
CA ASP A 315 8.88 16.14 -40.06
C ASP A 315 8.82 17.03 -38.80
N SER A 316 8.88 16.43 -37.59
CA SER A 316 9.01 17.17 -36.33
C SER A 316 10.39 17.80 -36.13
N GLY A 317 11.39 17.49 -36.98
CA GLY A 317 12.76 17.95 -36.80
C GLY A 317 13.54 17.24 -35.68
N TYR A 318 12.99 16.16 -35.14
CA TYR A 318 13.66 15.36 -34.12
C TYR A 318 14.86 14.59 -34.69
N VAL A 319 16.04 14.81 -34.13
CA VAL A 319 17.32 14.22 -34.58
C VAL A 319 17.92 13.26 -33.54
N GLY A 320 17.21 12.98 -32.46
CA GLY A 320 17.60 12.01 -31.42
C GLY A 320 17.35 10.57 -31.84
N MET A 321 17.46 9.67 -30.85
CA MET A 321 17.18 8.24 -31.05
C MET A 321 15.67 8.01 -31.08
N ALA A 322 15.20 7.25 -32.08
CA ALA A 322 13.77 6.93 -32.22
C ALA A 322 13.56 5.42 -32.47
N GLY A 323 12.43 4.93 -32.04
CA GLY A 323 12.06 3.52 -32.24
C GLY A 323 10.66 3.17 -31.78
N PHE A 324 10.40 1.89 -31.71
CA PHE A 324 9.12 1.32 -31.34
C PHE A 324 9.27 0.60 -29.98
N ALA A 325 8.42 0.98 -29.02
CA ALA A 325 8.35 0.29 -27.74
C ALA A 325 7.85 -1.15 -27.94
N ASP A 326 8.38 -2.10 -27.17
CA ASP A 326 7.75 -3.39 -27.03
C ASP A 326 6.82 -3.40 -25.81
N GLU A 327 5.95 -4.43 -25.75
CA GLU A 327 4.98 -4.55 -24.65
C GLU A 327 5.67 -4.62 -23.29
N ARG A 328 6.82 -5.31 -23.22
CA ARG A 328 7.56 -5.48 -21.97
C ARG A 328 8.05 -4.16 -21.40
N ILE A 329 8.64 -3.26 -22.21
CA ILE A 329 9.15 -2.00 -21.69
C ILE A 329 8.03 -1.13 -21.15
N VAL A 330 6.88 -1.07 -21.84
CA VAL A 330 5.72 -0.28 -21.39
C VAL A 330 5.10 -0.88 -20.13
N SER A 331 4.93 -2.20 -20.08
CA SER A 331 4.38 -2.89 -18.92
C SER A 331 5.25 -2.75 -17.68
N VAL A 332 6.58 -2.83 -17.82
CA VAL A 332 7.53 -2.63 -16.71
C VAL A 332 7.47 -1.19 -16.21
N LEU A 333 7.52 -0.19 -17.10
CA LEU A 333 7.44 1.21 -16.73
C LEU A 333 6.11 1.53 -16.05
N ASN A 334 5.00 0.98 -16.56
CA ASN A 334 3.69 1.13 -15.95
C ASN A 334 3.62 0.50 -14.55
N ALA A 335 4.14 -0.72 -14.38
CA ALA A 335 4.21 -1.40 -13.10
C ALA A 335 5.01 -0.59 -12.05
N LEU A 336 6.16 -0.04 -12.45
CA LEU A 336 6.98 0.81 -11.59
C LEU A 336 6.26 2.12 -11.20
N ILE A 337 5.53 2.73 -12.13
CA ILE A 337 4.70 3.91 -11.83
C ILE A 337 3.59 3.57 -10.85
N MET A 338 2.86 2.48 -11.09
CA MET A 338 1.77 2.04 -10.20
C MET A 338 2.26 1.85 -8.77
N GLU A 339 3.44 1.25 -8.59
CA GLU A 339 4.04 1.06 -7.27
C GLU A 339 4.56 2.37 -6.67
N THR A 340 5.05 3.29 -7.51
CA THR A 340 5.66 4.55 -7.07
C THR A 340 4.63 5.58 -6.65
N ILE A 341 3.54 5.69 -7.42
CA ILE A 341 2.53 6.76 -7.29
C ILE A 341 1.22 6.23 -6.71
N TYR A 342 1.08 4.91 -6.56
CA TYR A 342 -0.18 4.24 -6.17
C TYR A 342 -1.36 4.59 -7.10
N GLN A 343 -1.09 4.94 -8.36
CA GLN A 343 -2.12 5.18 -9.37
C GLN A 343 -2.20 4.00 -10.33
N HIS A 344 -3.29 3.27 -10.29
CA HIS A 344 -3.58 2.15 -11.18
C HIS A 344 -4.37 2.64 -12.39
N ARG A 345 -3.74 3.47 -13.20
CA ARG A 345 -4.25 3.95 -14.49
C ARG A 345 -3.19 3.67 -15.54
N ASP A 346 -3.62 3.43 -16.75
CA ASP A 346 -2.71 3.29 -17.88
C ASP A 346 -1.84 4.52 -18.05
N LEU A 347 -0.63 4.31 -18.57
CA LEU A 347 0.30 5.39 -18.84
C LEU A 347 -0.28 6.33 -19.90
N PRO A 348 -0.47 7.62 -19.58
CA PRO A 348 -0.81 8.59 -20.60
C PRO A 348 0.39 8.82 -21.52
N VAL A 349 0.12 9.28 -22.74
CA VAL A 349 1.15 9.84 -23.61
C VAL A 349 0.91 11.34 -23.79
N PRO A 350 1.96 12.19 -23.76
CA PRO A 350 3.35 11.82 -23.55
C PRO A 350 3.67 11.50 -22.08
N THR A 351 4.57 10.57 -21.86
CA THR A 351 5.21 10.32 -20.55
C THR A 351 6.69 10.09 -20.77
N SER A 352 7.51 10.79 -20.00
CA SER A 352 8.96 10.68 -20.09
C SER A 352 9.59 10.19 -18.79
N PHE A 353 10.69 9.44 -18.93
CA PHE A 353 11.43 8.85 -17.83
C PHE A 353 12.89 9.25 -17.92
N LEU A 354 13.39 9.91 -16.91
CA LEU A 354 14.80 10.25 -16.83
C LEU A 354 15.54 9.12 -16.11
N ILE A 355 16.39 8.43 -16.86
CA ILE A 355 17.15 7.27 -16.43
C ILE A 355 18.62 7.67 -16.30
N ASP A 356 19.18 7.48 -15.13
CA ASP A 356 20.60 7.70 -14.86
C ASP A 356 21.46 6.53 -15.35
N LYS A 357 22.77 6.75 -15.39
CA LYS A 357 23.75 5.72 -15.74
C LYS A 357 23.53 4.44 -14.94
N GLY A 358 23.57 3.29 -15.63
CA GLY A 358 23.30 1.98 -15.05
C GLY A 358 21.82 1.68 -14.82
N SER A 359 20.93 2.28 -15.63
CA SER A 359 19.49 1.99 -15.67
C SER A 359 18.72 2.36 -14.40
N TRP A 360 19.09 3.46 -13.72
CA TRP A 360 18.40 3.97 -12.54
C TRP A 360 17.38 5.05 -12.91
N MET A 361 16.10 4.75 -12.80
CA MET A 361 15.01 5.72 -13.01
C MET A 361 14.99 6.74 -11.85
N THR A 362 15.08 8.02 -12.17
CA THR A 362 15.20 9.12 -11.21
C THR A 362 14.03 10.08 -11.22
N VAL A 363 13.49 10.39 -12.41
CA VAL A 363 12.36 11.31 -12.56
C VAL A 363 11.36 10.74 -13.57
N ILE A 364 10.08 10.98 -13.30
CA ILE A 364 8.96 10.65 -14.17
C ILE A 364 8.26 11.96 -14.51
N TYR A 365 8.06 12.21 -15.80
CA TYR A 365 7.30 13.35 -16.30
C TYR A 365 6.04 12.84 -16.99
N LYS A 366 4.88 13.33 -16.58
CA LYS A 366 3.60 13.08 -17.24
C LYS A 366 3.13 14.32 -17.96
N GLY A 367 2.69 14.19 -19.20
CA GLY A 367 2.38 15.32 -20.08
C GLY A 367 3.64 15.94 -20.68
N LEU A 368 3.51 17.11 -21.28
CA LEU A 368 4.60 17.84 -21.93
C LEU A 368 5.75 18.12 -20.95
N VAL A 369 6.97 17.99 -21.44
CA VAL A 369 8.19 18.14 -20.65
C VAL A 369 8.92 19.43 -21.00
N ASP A 370 9.22 20.22 -19.99
CA ASP A 370 10.11 21.38 -20.14
C ASP A 370 11.57 20.92 -20.23
N VAL A 371 12.23 21.25 -21.33
CA VAL A 371 13.64 20.93 -21.61
C VAL A 371 14.57 21.48 -20.52
N ASP A 372 14.33 22.70 -20.05
CA ASP A 372 15.15 23.32 -18.99
C ASP A 372 15.03 22.56 -17.68
N GLN A 373 13.83 22.11 -17.35
CA GLN A 373 13.59 21.28 -16.18
C GLN A 373 14.28 19.92 -16.28
N VAL A 374 14.28 19.28 -17.44
CA VAL A 374 14.97 17.99 -17.64
C VAL A 374 16.48 18.15 -17.45
N LEU A 375 17.07 19.20 -18.06
CA LEU A 375 18.51 19.48 -17.92
C LEU A 375 18.89 19.82 -16.48
N GLN A 376 18.04 20.55 -15.76
CA GLN A 376 18.21 20.81 -14.33
C GLN A 376 18.17 19.50 -13.53
N ASP A 377 17.19 18.64 -13.78
CA ASP A 377 17.07 17.35 -13.09
C ASP A 377 18.27 16.44 -13.36
N GLN A 378 18.74 16.43 -14.61
CA GLN A 378 19.93 15.67 -14.98
C GLN A 378 21.18 16.19 -14.24
N SER A 379 21.38 17.51 -14.14
CA SER A 379 22.51 18.09 -13.44
C SER A 379 22.57 17.77 -11.95
N GLN A 380 21.43 17.40 -11.38
CA GLN A 380 21.29 17.03 -9.97
C GLN A 380 21.39 15.52 -9.71
N MET A 381 21.60 14.71 -10.74
CA MET A 381 21.85 13.29 -10.58
C MET A 381 23.15 13.03 -9.81
N GLY A 382 23.19 11.99 -8.99
CA GLY A 382 24.37 11.61 -8.23
C GLY A 382 24.71 12.50 -7.03
N LEU A 383 23.95 13.58 -6.75
CA LEU A 383 24.20 14.48 -5.61
C LEU A 383 23.84 13.89 -4.23
N GLY A 384 23.42 12.64 -4.21
CA GLY A 384 23.14 11.90 -2.99
C GLY A 384 21.69 11.96 -2.51
N PRO A 385 21.33 11.06 -1.57
CA PRO A 385 19.92 10.83 -1.21
C PRO A 385 19.24 12.00 -0.50
N GLN A 386 20.00 12.83 0.21
CA GLN A 386 19.44 14.01 0.89
C GLN A 386 19.01 15.09 -0.09
N VAL A 387 19.80 15.30 -1.16
CA VAL A 387 19.44 16.24 -2.23
C VAL A 387 18.25 15.69 -3.01
N ALA A 388 18.29 14.41 -3.39
CA ALA A 388 17.16 13.78 -4.07
C ALA A 388 15.86 13.89 -3.27
N LEU A 389 15.92 13.71 -1.95
CA LEU A 389 14.77 13.85 -1.06
C LEU A 389 14.24 15.30 -1.00
N ARG A 390 15.14 16.28 -0.90
CA ARG A 390 14.75 17.70 -0.91
C ARG A 390 14.10 18.09 -2.23
N GLU A 391 14.72 17.71 -3.34
CA GLU A 391 14.24 18.03 -4.69
C GLU A 391 13.00 17.21 -5.10
N SER A 392 12.66 16.16 -4.36
CA SER A 392 11.42 15.41 -4.57
C SER A 392 10.17 16.12 -4.02
N SER A 393 10.37 17.21 -3.25
CA SER A 393 9.27 18.06 -2.80
C SER A 393 8.86 19.02 -3.92
N PRO A 394 7.57 19.11 -4.26
CA PRO A 394 7.10 20.04 -5.31
C PRO A 394 7.05 21.50 -4.86
N PHE A 395 7.39 21.79 -3.62
CA PHE A 395 7.38 23.13 -3.01
C PHE A 395 8.55 23.27 -2.04
N THR A 396 8.91 24.51 -1.70
CA THR A 396 9.97 24.79 -0.72
C THR A 396 9.57 24.27 0.67
N GLY A 397 10.45 23.48 1.27
CA GLY A 397 10.22 22.91 2.59
C GLY A 397 11.37 22.03 3.03
N ILE A 398 11.30 21.56 4.27
CA ILE A 398 12.26 20.60 4.83
C ILE A 398 11.50 19.31 5.16
N TRP A 399 11.96 18.20 4.64
CA TRP A 399 11.48 16.90 5.07
C TRP A 399 11.92 16.63 6.51
N VAL A 400 10.95 16.49 7.39
CA VAL A 400 11.20 16.08 8.78
C VAL A 400 11.01 14.57 8.85
N GLY A 401 12.13 13.85 8.90
CA GLY A 401 12.15 12.39 8.98
C GLY A 401 12.90 11.71 7.83
N ASN A 402 12.97 10.41 7.90
CA ASN A 402 13.54 9.61 6.82
C ASN A 402 12.56 9.55 5.65
N GLY A 403 13.00 9.92 4.45
CA GLY A 403 12.22 9.75 3.23
C GLY A 403 11.73 8.31 3.05
N PHE A 404 10.69 8.14 2.23
CA PHE A 404 10.18 6.82 1.89
C PHE A 404 11.30 5.94 1.35
N LYS A 405 11.69 4.93 2.12
CA LYS A 405 12.51 3.85 1.61
C LYS A 405 11.59 2.91 0.87
N LYS A 406 11.79 2.77 -0.42
CA LYS A 406 11.08 1.73 -1.16
C LYS A 406 11.44 0.37 -0.60
N ASP A 407 10.41 -0.38 -0.28
CA ASP A 407 10.59 -1.76 0.15
C ASP A 407 10.94 -2.61 -1.08
N PRO A 408 12.12 -3.26 -1.11
CA PRO A 408 12.50 -4.11 -2.23
C PRO A 408 11.54 -5.29 -2.45
N ILE A 409 10.82 -5.71 -1.41
CA ILE A 409 9.78 -6.73 -1.50
C ILE A 409 8.61 -6.23 -2.35
N SER A 410 8.21 -4.98 -2.16
CA SER A 410 7.14 -4.37 -2.95
C SER A 410 7.50 -4.32 -4.44
N VAL A 411 8.71 -3.89 -4.79
CA VAL A 411 9.19 -3.82 -6.17
C VAL A 411 9.24 -5.22 -6.81
N ALA A 412 9.86 -6.19 -6.14
CA ALA A 412 9.93 -7.57 -6.63
C ALA A 412 8.54 -8.22 -6.76
N SER A 413 7.63 -7.91 -5.82
CA SER A 413 6.25 -8.41 -5.88
C SER A 413 5.47 -7.84 -7.06
N VAL A 414 5.74 -6.60 -7.47
CA VAL A 414 5.16 -6.01 -8.68
C VAL A 414 5.64 -6.75 -9.91
N TYR A 415 6.94 -6.96 -10.06
CA TYR A 415 7.49 -7.72 -11.18
C TYR A 415 6.89 -9.12 -11.26
N ARG A 416 6.86 -9.85 -10.14
CA ARG A 416 6.27 -11.20 -10.07
C ARG A 416 4.79 -11.22 -10.49
N ARG A 417 3.97 -10.29 -9.97
CA ARG A 417 2.54 -10.19 -10.32
C ARG A 417 2.30 -9.83 -11.78
N SER A 418 3.20 -9.07 -12.38
CA SER A 418 3.16 -8.70 -13.79
C SER A 418 3.74 -9.78 -14.72
N GLY A 419 4.11 -10.97 -14.20
CA GLY A 419 4.66 -12.06 -15.00
C GLY A 419 6.18 -11.98 -15.21
N TYR A 420 6.86 -11.00 -14.68
CA TYR A 420 8.31 -10.79 -14.79
C TYR A 420 9.06 -11.46 -13.63
N VAL A 421 8.93 -12.80 -13.55
CA VAL A 421 9.47 -13.60 -12.43
C VAL A 421 11.00 -13.56 -12.40
N ASP A 422 11.64 -13.63 -13.57
CA ASP A 422 13.10 -13.51 -13.70
C ASP A 422 13.61 -12.18 -13.19
N ASP A 423 12.93 -11.08 -13.54
CA ASP A 423 13.28 -9.73 -13.12
C ASP A 423 13.11 -9.54 -11.60
N ALA A 424 12.05 -10.11 -11.04
CA ALA A 424 11.84 -10.12 -9.57
C ALA A 424 12.97 -10.85 -8.85
N ARG A 425 13.37 -12.02 -9.36
CA ARG A 425 14.48 -12.83 -8.82
C ARG A 425 15.80 -12.06 -8.86
N ASP A 426 16.13 -11.51 -10.03
CA ASP A 426 17.43 -10.87 -10.25
C ASP A 426 17.51 -9.56 -9.48
N TYR A 427 16.43 -8.76 -9.41
CA TYR A 427 16.32 -7.60 -8.55
C TYR A 427 16.60 -7.91 -7.06
N LEU A 428 16.02 -9.00 -6.53
CA LEU A 428 16.27 -9.39 -5.13
C LEU A 428 17.71 -9.87 -4.91
N LYS A 429 18.31 -10.59 -5.87
CA LYS A 429 19.71 -11.01 -5.81
C LYS A 429 20.67 -9.81 -5.78
N ASP A 430 20.45 -8.82 -6.65
CA ASP A 430 21.24 -7.60 -6.71
C ASP A 430 21.11 -6.80 -5.42
N PHE A 431 19.88 -6.70 -4.90
CA PHE A 431 19.66 -6.05 -3.62
C PHE A 431 20.43 -6.74 -2.48
N ILE A 432 20.35 -8.07 -2.37
CA ILE A 432 21.08 -8.85 -1.37
C ILE A 432 22.60 -8.65 -1.53
N SER A 433 23.12 -8.67 -2.75
CA SER A 433 24.54 -8.51 -3.02
C SER A 433 25.08 -7.12 -2.66
N SER A 434 24.25 -6.09 -2.85
CA SER A 434 24.56 -4.70 -2.52
C SER A 434 24.36 -4.37 -1.03
N TYR A 435 23.63 -5.22 -0.31
CA TYR A 435 23.29 -5.00 1.09
C TYR A 435 24.50 -5.30 1.99
N LYS A 436 25.24 -4.25 2.39
CA LYS A 436 26.32 -4.39 3.36
C LYS A 436 25.72 -4.66 4.74
N ILE A 437 25.78 -5.92 5.18
CA ILE A 437 25.50 -6.27 6.58
C ILE A 437 26.57 -5.56 7.42
N ILE A 438 26.14 -4.64 8.28
CA ILE A 438 27.03 -4.08 9.31
C ILE A 438 27.28 -5.22 10.30
N PRO A 439 28.53 -5.70 10.48
CA PRO A 439 28.82 -6.74 11.46
C PRO A 439 28.36 -6.27 12.85
N GLY A 440 27.54 -7.08 13.53
CA GLY A 440 27.01 -6.75 14.86
C GLY A 440 25.57 -6.23 14.89
N SER A 441 24.82 -6.27 13.80
CA SER A 441 23.37 -6.02 13.85
C SER A 441 22.67 -7.20 14.51
N ASP A 442 21.99 -6.93 15.65
CA ASP A 442 21.26 -7.95 16.41
C ASP A 442 20.23 -8.70 15.55
N PRO A 443 20.14 -10.05 15.70
CA PRO A 443 19.02 -10.81 15.19
C PRO A 443 17.72 -10.25 15.80
N GLY A 444 16.76 -9.85 14.95
CA GLY A 444 15.52 -9.22 15.39
C GLY A 444 15.46 -7.70 15.21
N SER A 445 16.53 -7.05 14.78
CA SER A 445 16.47 -5.66 14.35
C SER A 445 15.54 -5.53 13.12
N ARG A 446 14.94 -4.35 12.91
CA ARG A 446 14.09 -4.08 11.74
C ARG A 446 14.79 -4.38 10.39
N LYS A 447 16.11 -4.18 10.33
CA LYS A 447 16.93 -4.49 9.15
C LYS A 447 17.09 -6.00 8.95
N SER A 448 17.29 -6.75 10.01
CA SER A 448 17.35 -8.22 10.00
C SER A 448 16.05 -8.84 9.56
N SER A 449 14.92 -8.32 10.06
CA SER A 449 13.57 -8.76 9.66
C SER A 449 13.32 -8.52 8.18
N GLN A 450 13.64 -7.34 7.65
CA GLN A 450 13.48 -7.03 6.23
C GLN A 450 14.34 -7.93 5.33
N LEU A 451 15.59 -8.14 5.69
CA LEU A 451 16.48 -9.03 4.93
C LEU A 451 16.01 -10.49 4.97
N SER A 452 15.47 -10.94 6.12
CA SER A 452 14.83 -12.25 6.25
C SER A 452 13.67 -12.42 5.26
N GLU A 453 12.80 -11.41 5.15
CA GLU A 453 11.66 -11.42 4.23
C GLU A 453 12.11 -11.39 2.76
N ILE A 454 13.20 -10.68 2.43
CA ILE A 454 13.78 -10.66 1.09
C ILE A 454 14.31 -12.05 0.69
N HIS A 455 15.09 -12.69 1.57
CA HIS A 455 15.54 -14.06 1.34
C HIS A 455 14.37 -15.04 1.21
N PHE A 456 13.32 -14.86 2.02
CA PHE A 456 12.14 -15.68 1.94
C PHE A 456 11.43 -15.55 0.59
N LEU A 457 11.18 -14.33 0.12
CA LEU A 457 10.54 -14.08 -1.18
C LEU A 457 11.39 -14.63 -2.35
N LEU A 458 12.70 -14.44 -2.29
CA LEU A 458 13.60 -15.03 -3.29
C LEU A 458 13.56 -16.56 -3.27
N GLY A 459 13.48 -17.15 -2.08
CA GLY A 459 13.30 -18.59 -1.92
C GLY A 459 11.98 -19.09 -2.53
N GLU A 460 10.88 -18.36 -2.36
CA GLU A 460 9.60 -18.69 -2.99
C GLU A 460 9.67 -18.63 -4.52
N ILE A 461 10.24 -17.57 -5.08
CA ILE A 461 10.43 -17.42 -6.52
C ILE A 461 11.25 -18.58 -7.09
N LEU A 462 12.35 -18.93 -6.45
CA LEU A 462 13.19 -20.06 -6.88
C LEU A 462 12.47 -21.42 -6.79
N ALA A 463 11.60 -21.58 -5.79
CA ALA A 463 10.78 -22.79 -5.66
C ALA A 463 9.73 -22.89 -6.78
N GLU A 464 9.11 -21.78 -7.17
CA GLU A 464 8.20 -21.71 -8.33
C GLU A 464 8.91 -22.08 -9.65
N GLU A 465 10.15 -21.63 -9.81
CA GLU A 465 11.02 -22.02 -10.92
C GLU A 465 11.55 -23.46 -10.83
N LYS A 466 11.12 -24.24 -9.82
CA LYS A 466 11.59 -25.60 -9.53
C LYS A 466 13.10 -25.69 -9.23
N LYS A 467 13.75 -24.60 -8.88
CA LYS A 467 15.16 -24.51 -8.46
C LYS A 467 15.26 -24.77 -6.94
N PHE A 468 14.83 -25.96 -6.52
CA PHE A 468 14.64 -26.27 -5.09
C PHE A 468 15.92 -26.20 -4.26
N LYS A 469 17.10 -26.55 -4.83
CA LYS A 469 18.37 -26.44 -4.12
C LYS A 469 18.72 -24.99 -3.77
N ASP A 470 18.56 -24.09 -4.72
CA ASP A 470 18.83 -22.66 -4.53
C ASP A 470 17.79 -22.03 -3.60
N SER A 471 16.52 -22.43 -3.73
CA SER A 471 15.43 -22.06 -2.83
C SER A 471 15.74 -22.40 -1.37
N LEU A 472 16.25 -23.61 -1.10
CA LEU A 472 16.64 -24.04 0.24
C LEU A 472 17.76 -23.19 0.83
N ILE A 473 18.72 -22.73 0.03
CA ILE A 473 19.77 -21.80 0.49
C ILE A 473 19.13 -20.51 1.01
N GLN A 474 18.17 -19.98 0.26
CA GLN A 474 17.50 -18.75 0.61
C GLN A 474 16.60 -18.91 1.86
N PHE A 475 15.84 -20.00 1.97
CA PHE A 475 15.04 -20.27 3.16
C PHE A 475 15.90 -20.47 4.43
N LYS A 476 17.07 -21.11 4.31
CA LYS A 476 18.02 -21.23 5.41
C LYS A 476 18.56 -19.85 5.84
N ALA A 477 18.90 -18.99 4.88
CA ALA A 477 19.32 -17.62 5.17
C ALA A 477 18.22 -16.79 5.85
N ALA A 478 16.96 -16.90 5.36
CA ALA A 478 15.81 -16.25 5.97
C ALA A 478 15.62 -16.70 7.44
N LEU A 479 15.66 -18.00 7.68
CA LEU A 479 15.50 -18.59 9.02
C LEU A 479 16.68 -18.30 9.95
N HIS A 480 17.88 -18.12 9.43
CA HIS A 480 19.01 -17.66 10.25
C HIS A 480 18.75 -16.27 10.84
N LEU A 481 18.09 -15.40 10.08
CA LEU A 481 17.72 -14.04 10.50
C LEU A 481 16.43 -13.99 11.33
N ASN A 482 15.50 -14.93 11.12
CA ASN A 482 14.24 -15.07 11.86
C ASN A 482 13.90 -16.55 12.16
N PRO A 483 14.57 -17.14 13.16
CA PRO A 483 14.42 -18.57 13.46
C PRO A 483 13.03 -19.03 13.92
N SER A 484 12.21 -18.10 14.39
CA SER A 484 10.88 -18.40 14.94
C SER A 484 9.76 -18.33 13.90
N SER A 485 10.05 -17.94 12.67
CA SER A 485 9.04 -17.79 11.63
C SER A 485 8.51 -19.15 11.16
N LYS A 486 7.29 -19.46 11.61
CA LYS A 486 6.58 -20.71 11.25
C LYS A 486 6.35 -20.82 9.76
N SER A 487 5.95 -19.72 9.08
CA SER A 487 5.71 -19.73 7.64
C SER A 487 6.98 -20.09 6.84
N MET A 488 8.12 -19.54 7.22
CA MET A 488 9.40 -19.83 6.57
C MET A 488 9.85 -21.29 6.80
N LEU A 489 9.64 -21.82 8.00
CA LEU A 489 9.89 -23.23 8.30
C LEU A 489 9.04 -24.15 7.44
N MET A 490 7.74 -23.89 7.32
CA MET A 490 6.82 -24.69 6.51
C MET A 490 7.22 -24.68 5.03
N ARG A 491 7.60 -23.52 4.49
CA ARG A 491 8.05 -23.40 3.07
C ARG A 491 9.36 -24.13 2.82
N LYS A 492 10.31 -24.06 3.76
CA LYS A 492 11.56 -24.80 3.68
C LYS A 492 11.29 -26.32 3.61
N ILE A 493 10.41 -26.84 4.46
CA ILE A 493 10.06 -28.26 4.48
C ILE A 493 9.41 -28.69 3.17
N TYR A 494 8.49 -27.89 2.65
CA TYR A 494 7.90 -28.13 1.34
C TYR A 494 8.97 -28.19 0.24
N ALA A 495 9.92 -27.27 0.24
CA ALA A 495 11.03 -27.27 -0.71
C ALA A 495 11.97 -28.49 -0.55
N LEU A 496 12.18 -28.98 0.68
CA LEU A 496 12.92 -30.22 0.95
C LEU A 496 12.22 -31.42 0.33
N ALA A 497 10.91 -31.55 0.50
CA ALA A 497 10.13 -32.64 -0.08
C ALA A 497 10.18 -32.60 -1.62
N GLN A 498 10.03 -31.42 -2.22
CA GLN A 498 10.12 -31.25 -3.68
C GLN A 498 11.55 -31.51 -4.23
N ALA A 499 12.58 -31.23 -3.44
CA ALA A 499 13.98 -31.56 -3.77
C ALA A 499 14.30 -33.03 -3.60
N LYS A 500 13.33 -33.88 -3.25
CA LYS A 500 13.48 -35.32 -2.95
C LYS A 500 14.43 -35.59 -1.77
N ASN A 501 14.59 -34.65 -0.86
CA ASN A 501 15.31 -34.84 0.38
C ASN A 501 14.33 -35.34 1.47
N ASN A 502 13.89 -36.57 1.28
CA ASN A 502 12.76 -37.16 1.99
C ASN A 502 13.01 -37.25 3.50
N LYS A 503 14.22 -37.63 3.92
CA LYS A 503 14.58 -37.80 5.32
C LYS A 503 14.47 -36.49 6.08
N ASP A 504 15.14 -35.46 5.59
CA ASP A 504 15.14 -34.15 6.25
C ASP A 504 13.73 -33.51 6.23
N ALA A 505 12.95 -33.72 5.13
CA ALA A 505 11.59 -33.20 5.04
C ALA A 505 10.68 -33.78 6.14
N ILE A 506 10.73 -35.10 6.35
CA ILE A 506 9.94 -35.78 7.39
C ILE A 506 10.41 -35.36 8.79
N GLU A 507 11.72 -35.38 9.04
CA GLU A 507 12.30 -35.05 10.34
C GLU A 507 11.93 -33.60 10.76
N GLU A 508 12.07 -32.65 9.86
CA GLU A 508 11.70 -31.26 10.13
C GLU A 508 10.18 -31.05 10.25
N ALA A 509 9.36 -31.79 9.47
CA ALA A 509 7.90 -31.72 9.61
C ALA A 509 7.43 -32.27 10.95
N LEU A 510 8.01 -33.36 11.42
CA LEU A 510 7.77 -33.90 12.76
C LEU A 510 8.19 -32.89 13.84
N GLY A 511 9.35 -32.27 13.71
CA GLY A 511 9.81 -31.22 14.63
C GLY A 511 8.86 -30.01 14.72
N ILE A 512 8.18 -29.64 13.62
CA ILE A 512 7.13 -28.61 13.63
C ILE A 512 5.90 -29.12 14.39
N VAL A 513 5.46 -30.35 14.15
CA VAL A 513 4.31 -30.92 14.87
C VAL A 513 4.59 -31.02 16.36
N ASP A 514 5.79 -31.40 16.77
CA ASP A 514 6.18 -31.44 18.18
C ASP A 514 6.18 -30.05 18.82
N LYS A 515 6.63 -29.04 18.07
CA LYS A 515 6.64 -27.64 18.52
C LYS A 515 5.23 -27.02 18.58
N PHE A 516 4.32 -27.44 17.69
CA PHE A 516 2.96 -26.93 17.55
C PHE A 516 1.91 -28.05 17.46
N PRO A 517 1.75 -28.87 18.52
CA PRO A 517 0.96 -30.09 18.45
C PRO A 517 -0.54 -29.87 18.24
N THR A 518 -1.04 -28.69 18.56
CA THR A 518 -2.47 -28.31 18.41
C THR A 518 -2.73 -27.46 17.17
N ASP A 519 -1.74 -27.32 16.29
CA ASP A 519 -1.90 -26.55 15.05
C ASP A 519 -2.30 -27.46 13.89
N PRO A 520 -3.52 -27.32 13.35
CA PRO A 520 -3.96 -28.14 12.23
C PRO A 520 -3.10 -27.95 10.97
N ASN A 521 -2.46 -26.76 10.79
CA ASN A 521 -1.59 -26.54 9.65
C ASN A 521 -0.25 -27.28 9.75
N ALA A 522 0.29 -27.46 10.96
CA ALA A 522 1.48 -28.26 11.18
C ALA A 522 1.24 -29.73 10.82
N LEU A 523 0.11 -30.30 11.27
CA LEU A 523 -0.30 -31.64 10.92
C LEU A 523 -0.63 -31.80 9.43
N THR A 524 -1.23 -30.77 8.81
CA THR A 524 -1.48 -30.75 7.37
C THR A 524 -0.18 -30.80 6.58
N LEU A 525 0.82 -29.98 6.96
CA LEU A 525 2.14 -30.01 6.34
C LEU A 525 2.79 -31.38 6.41
N LEU A 526 2.72 -32.04 7.56
CA LEU A 526 3.23 -33.42 7.73
C LEU A 526 2.50 -34.38 6.77
N GLY A 527 1.18 -34.25 6.66
CA GLY A 527 0.37 -35.02 5.71
C GLY A 527 0.77 -34.77 4.26
N ASP A 528 0.97 -33.51 3.85
CA ASP A 528 1.40 -33.13 2.53
C ASP A 528 2.81 -33.68 2.20
N VAL A 529 3.73 -33.65 3.17
CA VAL A 529 5.08 -34.25 3.01
C VAL A 529 4.97 -35.76 2.78
N TYR A 530 4.24 -36.48 3.62
CA TYR A 530 4.04 -37.92 3.44
C TYR A 530 3.39 -38.27 2.10
N TYR A 531 2.36 -37.49 1.71
CA TYR A 531 1.66 -37.71 0.45
C TYR A 531 2.59 -37.47 -0.76
N ALA A 532 3.39 -36.39 -0.76
CA ALA A 532 4.37 -36.09 -1.79
C ALA A 532 5.45 -37.19 -1.93
N LEU A 533 5.67 -37.98 -0.88
CA LEU A 533 6.60 -39.08 -0.84
C LEU A 533 5.94 -40.43 -1.17
N GLY A 534 4.66 -40.45 -1.58
CA GLY A 534 3.90 -41.66 -1.89
C GLY A 534 3.49 -42.48 -0.66
N GLN A 535 3.58 -41.90 0.56
CA GLN A 535 3.23 -42.55 1.81
C GLN A 535 1.79 -42.19 2.21
N SER A 536 0.79 -42.80 1.53
CA SER A 536 -0.61 -42.44 1.67
C SER A 536 -1.18 -42.74 3.06
N SER A 537 -0.74 -43.82 3.70
CA SER A 537 -1.24 -44.19 5.04
C SER A 537 -0.87 -43.19 6.13
N PRO A 538 0.40 -42.84 6.38
CA PRO A 538 0.75 -41.81 7.35
C PRO A 538 0.25 -40.42 6.94
N ALA A 539 0.11 -40.11 5.65
CA ALA A 539 -0.52 -38.87 5.19
C ALA A 539 -1.98 -38.77 5.61
N SER A 540 -2.74 -39.84 5.40
CA SER A 540 -4.15 -39.95 5.82
C SER A 540 -4.31 -39.73 7.34
N GLU A 541 -3.45 -40.37 8.14
CA GLU A 541 -3.47 -40.20 9.61
C GLU A 541 -3.21 -38.75 10.04
N ALA A 542 -2.20 -38.09 9.43
CA ALA A 542 -1.87 -36.71 9.70
C ALA A 542 -3.04 -35.75 9.34
N PHE A 543 -3.68 -35.94 8.17
CA PHE A 543 -4.84 -35.15 7.76
C PHE A 543 -6.05 -35.39 8.68
N ILE A 544 -6.31 -36.62 9.10
CA ILE A 544 -7.38 -36.91 10.06
C ILE A 544 -7.13 -36.20 11.39
N ARG A 545 -5.90 -36.22 11.89
CA ARG A 545 -5.54 -35.48 13.11
C ARG A 545 -5.74 -33.98 12.96
N ALA A 546 -5.35 -33.41 11.80
CA ALA A 546 -5.56 -31.99 11.49
C ALA A 546 -7.07 -31.64 11.50
N LEU A 547 -7.89 -32.48 10.86
CA LEU A 547 -9.35 -32.27 10.79
C LEU A 547 -10.07 -32.47 12.13
N LYS A 548 -9.54 -33.31 13.01
CA LYS A 548 -10.04 -33.44 14.41
C LYS A 548 -9.83 -32.14 15.19
N LEU A 549 -8.76 -31.39 14.91
CA LEU A 549 -8.51 -30.10 15.54
C LEU A 549 -9.37 -28.98 14.91
N ASN A 550 -9.49 -28.99 13.59
CA ASN A 550 -10.31 -28.02 12.87
C ASN A 550 -10.85 -28.62 11.54
N LEU A 551 -12.15 -28.91 11.54
CA LEU A 551 -12.85 -29.48 10.39
C LEU A 551 -12.82 -28.60 9.13
N LYS A 552 -12.55 -27.29 9.26
CA LYS A 552 -12.50 -26.33 8.15
C LYS A 552 -11.09 -26.15 7.57
N THR A 553 -10.14 -27.02 7.89
CA THR A 553 -8.79 -26.97 7.35
C THR A 553 -8.79 -27.44 5.88
N ILE A 554 -8.98 -26.49 4.94
CA ILE A 554 -9.16 -26.76 3.51
C ILE A 554 -8.06 -27.66 2.92
N PRO A 555 -6.74 -27.43 3.16
CA PRO A 555 -5.72 -28.30 2.59
C PRO A 555 -5.78 -29.73 3.14
N ALA A 556 -6.12 -29.93 4.42
CA ALA A 556 -6.28 -31.27 4.99
C ALA A 556 -7.51 -31.99 4.41
N LEU A 557 -8.62 -31.28 4.22
CA LEU A 557 -9.82 -31.80 3.54
C LEU A 557 -9.48 -32.25 2.11
N ARG A 558 -8.77 -31.41 1.38
CA ARG A 558 -8.30 -31.69 0.03
C ARG A 558 -7.43 -32.95 -0.01
N GLY A 559 -6.43 -33.02 0.84
CA GLY A 559 -5.49 -34.16 0.90
C GLY A 559 -6.21 -35.47 1.27
N LEU A 560 -7.06 -35.45 2.29
CA LEU A 560 -7.78 -36.65 2.72
C LEU A 560 -8.81 -37.10 1.69
N ALA A 561 -9.58 -36.17 1.10
CA ALA A 561 -10.54 -36.49 0.04
C ALA A 561 -9.85 -37.15 -1.17
N LEU A 562 -8.67 -36.63 -1.54
CA LEU A 562 -7.89 -37.18 -2.64
C LEU A 562 -7.40 -38.60 -2.32
N ILE A 563 -6.83 -38.84 -1.13
CA ILE A 563 -6.42 -40.18 -0.69
C ILE A 563 -7.61 -41.14 -0.68
N ARG A 564 -8.74 -40.76 -0.12
CA ARG A 564 -9.96 -41.59 -0.08
C ARG A 564 -10.52 -41.91 -1.47
N ALA A 565 -10.26 -41.07 -2.46
CA ALA A 565 -10.72 -41.26 -3.84
C ALA A 565 -9.71 -42.04 -4.73
N THR A 566 -8.40 -41.90 -4.48
CA THR A 566 -7.39 -42.29 -5.50
C THR A 566 -6.19 -43.07 -4.96
N ALA A 567 -6.11 -43.38 -3.64
CA ALA A 567 -4.96 -44.14 -3.11
C ALA A 567 -4.76 -45.49 -3.84
N GLU A 568 -3.50 -45.88 -4.04
CA GLU A 568 -3.18 -47.18 -4.61
C GLU A 568 -3.61 -48.31 -3.68
N GLU A 569 -3.47 -48.09 -2.36
CA GLU A 569 -3.88 -49.05 -1.34
C GLU A 569 -5.42 -49.06 -1.21
N GLU A 570 -6.04 -50.17 -1.54
CA GLU A 570 -7.51 -50.36 -1.49
C GLU A 570 -8.10 -50.04 -0.11
N GLU A 571 -7.40 -50.41 0.97
CA GLU A 571 -7.82 -50.19 2.33
C GLU A 571 -7.98 -48.71 2.70
N LEU A 572 -7.28 -47.83 2.00
CA LEU A 572 -7.36 -46.38 2.18
C LEU A 572 -8.48 -45.74 1.35
N ARG A 573 -8.97 -46.42 0.31
CA ARG A 573 -10.05 -45.90 -0.53
C ARG A 573 -11.41 -46.07 0.13
N ASN A 574 -12.21 -45.02 0.06
CA ASN A 574 -13.58 -45.00 0.54
C ASN A 574 -14.39 -43.94 -0.23
N GLY A 575 -15.05 -44.35 -1.29
CA GLY A 575 -15.80 -43.44 -2.17
C GLY A 575 -16.90 -42.65 -1.46
N LYS A 576 -17.61 -43.22 -0.48
CA LYS A 576 -18.63 -42.52 0.27
C LYS A 576 -18.02 -41.42 1.14
N GLU A 577 -16.93 -41.71 1.82
CA GLU A 577 -16.20 -40.71 2.64
C GLU A 577 -15.56 -39.65 1.74
N ALA A 578 -14.98 -40.05 0.62
CA ALA A 578 -14.39 -39.13 -0.38
C ALA A 578 -15.42 -38.12 -0.88
N VAL A 579 -16.63 -38.56 -1.25
CA VAL A 579 -17.70 -37.66 -1.70
C VAL A 579 -18.09 -36.68 -0.58
N ARG A 580 -18.29 -37.16 0.63
CA ARG A 580 -18.64 -36.30 1.78
C ARG A 580 -17.58 -35.20 2.04
N LEU A 581 -16.30 -35.59 1.99
CA LEU A 581 -15.18 -34.65 2.19
C LEU A 581 -15.06 -33.65 1.04
N ALA A 582 -15.22 -34.12 -0.20
CA ALA A 582 -15.15 -33.27 -1.39
C ALA A 582 -16.35 -32.31 -1.48
N GLU A 583 -17.56 -32.74 -1.11
CA GLU A 583 -18.72 -31.85 -1.03
C GLU A 583 -18.55 -30.79 0.06
N PHE A 584 -17.98 -31.16 1.20
CA PHE A 584 -17.64 -30.17 2.23
C PHE A 584 -16.55 -29.19 1.76
N LEU A 585 -15.55 -29.67 1.03
CA LEU A 585 -14.54 -28.83 0.36
C LEU A 585 -15.21 -27.85 -0.62
N MET A 586 -16.18 -28.33 -1.40
CA MET A 586 -16.94 -27.50 -2.35
C MET A 586 -17.83 -26.45 -1.70
N SER A 587 -18.14 -26.56 -0.41
CA SER A 587 -18.87 -25.53 0.34
C SER A 587 -18.01 -24.31 0.70
N SER A 588 -16.69 -24.37 0.47
CA SER A 588 -15.79 -23.26 0.76
C SER A 588 -15.92 -22.13 -0.29
N PRO A 589 -15.70 -20.86 0.10
CA PRO A 589 -15.81 -19.72 -0.81
C PRO A 589 -14.87 -19.86 -2.03
N GLY A 590 -15.43 -19.71 -3.22
CA GLY A 590 -14.68 -19.82 -4.49
C GLY A 590 -14.38 -21.25 -4.95
N ALA A 591 -14.79 -22.27 -4.22
CA ALA A 591 -14.53 -23.66 -4.55
C ALA A 591 -15.10 -24.08 -5.92
N SER A 592 -16.27 -23.57 -6.30
CA SER A 592 -16.91 -23.83 -7.59
C SER A 592 -16.11 -23.31 -8.81
N GLN A 593 -15.16 -22.42 -8.56
CA GLN A 593 -14.27 -21.89 -9.59
C GLN A 593 -12.87 -22.53 -9.52
N ASN A 594 -12.64 -23.50 -8.65
CA ASN A 594 -11.35 -24.20 -8.56
C ASN A 594 -11.42 -25.55 -9.29
N PRO A 595 -10.77 -25.70 -10.46
CA PRO A 595 -10.83 -26.93 -11.26
C PRO A 595 -10.24 -28.13 -10.53
N ASP A 596 -9.26 -27.97 -9.62
CA ASP A 596 -8.72 -29.08 -8.83
C ASP A 596 -9.73 -29.62 -7.81
N PHE A 597 -10.52 -28.75 -7.17
CA PHE A 597 -11.56 -29.19 -6.24
C PHE A 597 -12.68 -29.94 -6.97
N ILE A 598 -13.04 -29.49 -8.18
CA ILE A 598 -14.02 -30.17 -9.02
C ILE A 598 -13.47 -31.52 -9.49
N ARG A 599 -12.19 -31.63 -9.85
CA ARG A 599 -11.52 -32.87 -10.17
C ARG A 599 -11.56 -33.86 -9.01
N ILE A 600 -11.26 -33.39 -7.78
CA ILE A 600 -11.32 -34.26 -6.58
C ILE A 600 -12.73 -34.76 -6.34
N LEU A 601 -13.74 -33.92 -6.52
CA LEU A 601 -15.15 -34.34 -6.42
C LEU A 601 -15.50 -35.35 -7.51
N ALA A 602 -14.98 -35.18 -8.74
CA ALA A 602 -15.14 -36.14 -9.82
C ALA A 602 -14.51 -37.49 -9.48
N ALA A 603 -13.27 -37.51 -8.98
CA ALA A 603 -12.60 -38.72 -8.55
C ALA A 603 -13.34 -39.43 -7.39
N ALA A 604 -13.88 -38.66 -6.45
CA ALA A 604 -14.68 -39.18 -5.35
C ALA A 604 -15.97 -39.87 -5.85
N HIS A 605 -16.68 -39.29 -6.82
CA HIS A 605 -17.85 -39.90 -7.43
C HIS A 605 -17.48 -41.15 -8.24
N PHE A 606 -16.33 -41.16 -8.91
CA PHE A 606 -15.82 -42.36 -9.60
C PHE A 606 -15.62 -43.52 -8.64
N GLU A 607 -14.93 -43.29 -7.52
CA GLU A 607 -14.68 -44.31 -6.51
C GLU A 607 -15.95 -44.75 -5.80
N SER A 608 -16.95 -43.87 -5.64
CA SER A 608 -18.26 -44.23 -5.08
C SER A 608 -19.17 -45.00 -6.06
N GLY A 609 -18.77 -45.19 -7.34
CA GLY A 609 -19.51 -45.91 -8.37
C GLY A 609 -20.43 -45.02 -9.24
N ASP A 610 -20.50 -43.73 -9.02
CA ASP A 610 -21.31 -42.78 -9.82
C ASP A 610 -20.49 -42.25 -11.01
N SER A 611 -20.30 -43.09 -11.99
CA SER A 611 -19.50 -42.76 -13.19
C SER A 611 -20.11 -41.67 -14.07
N ILE A 612 -21.44 -41.46 -14.02
CA ILE A 612 -22.12 -40.43 -14.83
C ILE A 612 -21.78 -39.02 -14.24
N LYS A 613 -21.98 -38.86 -12.95
CA LYS A 613 -21.67 -37.60 -12.28
C LYS A 613 -20.19 -37.29 -12.29
N SER A 614 -19.34 -38.33 -12.11
CA SER A 614 -17.89 -38.22 -12.22
C SER A 614 -17.46 -37.66 -13.58
N LYS A 615 -17.99 -38.20 -14.68
CA LYS A 615 -17.67 -37.76 -16.04
C LYS A 615 -18.03 -36.29 -16.25
N THR A 616 -19.26 -35.89 -15.87
CA THR A 616 -19.73 -34.53 -16.05
C THR A 616 -18.86 -33.51 -15.29
N LEU A 617 -18.47 -33.85 -14.05
CA LEU A 617 -17.59 -33.01 -13.22
C LEU A 617 -16.17 -32.94 -13.80
N ALA A 618 -15.62 -34.07 -14.26
CA ALA A 618 -14.29 -34.12 -14.85
C ALA A 618 -14.22 -33.30 -16.17
N GLU A 619 -15.24 -33.38 -17.02
CA GLU A 619 -15.31 -32.58 -18.26
C GLU A 619 -15.42 -31.08 -17.95
N ASN A 620 -16.17 -30.69 -16.92
CA ASN A 620 -16.22 -29.30 -16.46
C ASN A 620 -14.87 -28.80 -15.92
N ALA A 621 -14.22 -29.62 -15.08
CA ALA A 621 -12.89 -29.31 -14.55
C ALA A 621 -11.84 -29.17 -15.67
N LEU A 622 -11.92 -30.04 -16.69
CA LEU A 622 -11.02 -30.03 -17.84
C LEU A 622 -11.13 -28.74 -18.64
N ARG A 623 -12.36 -28.32 -18.95
CA ARG A 623 -12.59 -27.05 -19.65
C ARG A 623 -12.00 -25.87 -18.86
N MET A 624 -12.26 -25.79 -17.56
CA MET A 624 -11.73 -24.72 -16.71
C MET A 624 -10.20 -24.76 -16.60
N ALA A 625 -9.60 -25.94 -16.65
CA ALA A 625 -8.14 -26.12 -16.63
C ALA A 625 -7.51 -25.67 -17.95
N TYR A 626 -8.14 -25.95 -19.10
CA TYR A 626 -7.73 -25.43 -20.41
C TYR A 626 -7.80 -23.91 -20.50
N ASP A 627 -8.93 -23.31 -20.07
CA ASP A 627 -9.12 -21.84 -20.06
C ASP A 627 -8.01 -21.12 -19.26
N ARG A 628 -7.38 -21.82 -18.31
CA ARG A 628 -6.32 -21.30 -17.44
C ARG A 628 -4.94 -21.84 -17.74
N SER A 629 -4.78 -22.65 -18.78
CA SER A 629 -3.51 -23.27 -19.20
C SER A 629 -2.80 -24.08 -18.10
N LEU A 630 -3.56 -24.80 -17.26
CA LEU A 630 -3.06 -25.59 -16.13
C LEU A 630 -2.61 -26.98 -16.56
N LEU A 631 -1.54 -27.09 -17.34
CA LEU A 631 -1.06 -28.34 -17.97
C LEU A 631 -0.95 -29.56 -17.02
N PRO A 632 -0.37 -29.46 -15.80
CA PRO A 632 -0.32 -30.64 -14.92
C PRO A 632 -1.71 -31.15 -14.52
N LEU A 633 -2.63 -30.24 -14.25
CA LEU A 633 -3.99 -30.58 -13.84
C LEU A 633 -4.80 -31.16 -15.02
N ILE A 634 -4.57 -30.67 -16.24
CA ILE A 634 -5.15 -31.22 -17.47
C ILE A 634 -4.81 -32.70 -17.59
N ASN A 635 -3.54 -33.08 -17.45
CA ASN A 635 -3.08 -34.46 -17.55
C ASN A 635 -3.75 -35.36 -16.48
N GLU A 636 -3.88 -34.87 -15.24
CA GLU A 636 -4.55 -35.64 -14.17
C GLU A 636 -6.04 -35.84 -14.46
N ILE A 637 -6.73 -34.83 -15.00
CA ILE A 637 -8.16 -34.93 -15.35
C ILE A 637 -8.36 -35.88 -16.57
N GLU A 638 -7.51 -35.78 -17.57
CA GLU A 638 -7.56 -36.68 -18.75
C GLU A 638 -7.35 -38.12 -18.34
N SER A 639 -6.42 -38.41 -17.43
CA SER A 639 -6.20 -39.76 -16.88
C SER A 639 -7.46 -40.27 -16.17
N LEU A 640 -8.13 -39.44 -15.39
CA LEU A 640 -9.40 -39.77 -14.73
C LEU A 640 -10.49 -40.09 -15.77
N LEU A 641 -10.60 -39.30 -16.84
CA LEU A 641 -11.58 -39.50 -17.89
C LEU A 641 -11.33 -40.80 -18.66
N ILE A 642 -10.09 -41.22 -18.83
CA ILE A 642 -9.73 -42.54 -19.43
C ILE A 642 -10.25 -43.66 -18.53
N LEU A 643 -9.97 -43.63 -17.23
CA LEU A 643 -10.47 -44.61 -16.25
C LEU A 643 -11.99 -44.71 -16.23
N ILE A 644 -12.67 -43.56 -16.28
CA ILE A 644 -14.14 -43.52 -16.32
C ILE A 644 -14.67 -44.22 -17.60
N ARG A 645 -14.05 -44.01 -18.76
CA ARG A 645 -14.44 -44.63 -20.03
C ARG A 645 -14.19 -46.14 -20.03
N GLU A 646 -13.10 -46.61 -19.42
CA GLU A 646 -12.78 -48.02 -19.31
C GLU A 646 -13.79 -48.77 -18.42
N LYS A 647 -14.23 -48.17 -17.33
CA LYS A 647 -15.24 -48.75 -16.41
C LYS A 647 -16.67 -48.74 -16.97
N GLN A 648 -16.92 -47.96 -18.03
CA GLN A 648 -18.23 -47.91 -18.72
C GLN A 648 -18.34 -48.90 -19.90
N LYS A 649 -17.21 -49.50 -20.32
CA LYS A 649 -17.17 -50.62 -21.28
C LYS A 649 -17.36 -51.95 -20.57
#